data_85a9008b45f579dcc9ff8367d54571e9
#
_entry.id   85a9008b45f579dcc9ff8367d54571e9
#
_cell.length_a   1.000
_cell.length_b   1.000
_cell.length_c   1.000
_cell.angle_alpha   90.00
_cell.angle_beta   90.00
_cell.angle_gamma   90.00
#
_symmetry.space_group_name_H-M   'P 1'
#
loop_
_entity.id
_entity.type
_entity.pdbx_description
1 polymer ?
#
loop_
_entity_poly.entity_id
_entity_poly.type
_entity_poly.pdbx_seq_one_letter_code
_entity_poly.pdbx_strand_id
1 'polypeptide(L)'
;MLELGRDALKRHAWDEGVDALMAADRESALSADDLEALGVAAWWAAKPDDASNSLERAFAGYEEAGRIEDAARVAITLAYHAYRRLAIPVGAGWQARAERLLETIPDSPLHAQKTLFDAVGLLMGGDLDVGIQTLDRAMELARRFDDPDVLYSAMSFKGMADVMAGRWQVGLAGLDEAATAASSGRLDLRAASDIFCTTIGACRGVGDLQRAAQWADEGERWMRRNGAGGYPGICQVHRAELKMLRGHWTEAESEVRQACDVLQRFRLMDGLGFAYNALGEIRFRMGDLDGAAEAYNRAYEYGHDGQPGLSMLQLARGQVEDAQRSIARALATASGTGVVSDRTARGRLLPAQVDIALARGDLETAQRAVEELEQIAADFDRPLYQAGAMTARGELLLGENRPQEASPVLGKSWRLWQTTDLPYEAAQARVHYAEALTAEGDASTARRDLLAVRTVFERLGATLDVERVDALLGGAPDRAAPALPQERATRTFMFTDIVTSTDLVSVMGDEAWNALLEWHDRELREAVAHHRGEVVSHTGDGFFVAFERADEAIDAAVDIQRRLVRHRREHGFAPSVRIGLHATDATRRGRDYSGRGIHVAARVGAAAGREEILATPGVLAELSSARYGLSEPRQLTLKGIREPIEVRAVDWRS
;
A
#
# COMPACT_ATOMS: atom_id res chain seq x y z
N MET A 1 -17.16 -45.60 -8.30
CA MET A 1 -16.18 -44.57 -7.90
C MET A 1 -15.95 -43.52 -8.99
N LEU A 2 -15.82 -43.93 -10.27
CA LEU A 2 -15.56 -42.99 -11.39
C LEU A 2 -16.60 -41.87 -11.49
N GLU A 3 -17.89 -42.19 -11.55
CA GLU A 3 -18.96 -41.20 -11.62
C GLU A 3 -19.03 -40.29 -10.38
N LEU A 4 -18.74 -40.82 -9.20
CA LEU A 4 -18.65 -40.03 -7.98
C LEU A 4 -17.52 -39.00 -8.07
N GLY A 5 -16.36 -39.42 -8.60
CA GLY A 5 -15.21 -38.53 -8.80
C GLY A 5 -15.55 -37.40 -9.80
N ARG A 6 -16.12 -37.76 -10.98
CA ARG A 6 -16.53 -36.77 -11.99
C ARG A 6 -17.56 -35.76 -11.45
N ASP A 7 -18.50 -36.21 -10.60
CA ASP A 7 -19.49 -35.32 -9.98
C ASP A 7 -18.86 -34.42 -8.90
N ALA A 8 -17.92 -34.91 -8.12
CA ALA A 8 -17.18 -34.11 -7.16
C ALA A 8 -16.40 -32.98 -7.85
N LEU A 9 -15.77 -33.26 -9.00
CA LEU A 9 -15.05 -32.23 -9.79
C LEU A 9 -15.96 -31.10 -10.27
N LYS A 10 -17.18 -31.43 -10.73
CA LYS A 10 -18.17 -30.40 -11.15
C LYS A 10 -18.56 -29.43 -10.02
N ARG A 11 -18.45 -29.90 -8.77
CA ARG A 11 -18.74 -29.12 -7.56
C ARG A 11 -17.50 -28.46 -6.94
N HIS A 12 -16.32 -28.62 -7.56
CA HIS A 12 -15.02 -28.20 -7.03
C HIS A 12 -14.69 -28.84 -5.66
N ALA A 13 -15.23 -30.04 -5.38
CA ALA A 13 -14.92 -30.84 -4.19
C ALA A 13 -13.65 -31.67 -4.47
N TRP A 14 -12.49 -30.95 -4.54
CA TRP A 14 -11.24 -31.47 -5.08
C TRP A 14 -10.72 -32.71 -4.37
N ASP A 15 -10.68 -32.73 -3.01
CA ASP A 15 -10.22 -33.86 -2.24
C ASP A 15 -11.11 -35.10 -2.46
N GLU A 16 -12.45 -34.92 -2.43
CA GLU A 16 -13.43 -35.97 -2.71
C GLU A 16 -13.23 -36.53 -4.14
N GLY A 17 -13.02 -35.61 -5.10
CA GLY A 17 -12.78 -35.99 -6.50
C GLY A 17 -11.51 -36.79 -6.68
N VAL A 18 -10.39 -36.36 -6.09
CA VAL A 18 -9.11 -37.07 -6.13
C VAL A 18 -9.23 -38.46 -5.49
N ASP A 19 -9.79 -38.55 -4.28
CA ASP A 19 -9.91 -39.83 -3.58
C ASP A 19 -10.80 -40.83 -4.34
N ALA A 20 -11.90 -40.37 -4.94
CA ALA A 20 -12.79 -41.19 -5.74
C ALA A 20 -12.15 -41.66 -7.07
N LEU A 21 -11.47 -40.76 -7.80
CA LEU A 21 -10.80 -41.10 -9.07
C LEU A 21 -9.61 -42.00 -8.83
N MET A 22 -8.81 -41.77 -7.78
CA MET A 22 -7.70 -42.70 -7.41
C MET A 22 -8.20 -44.08 -7.01
N ALA A 23 -9.36 -44.16 -6.36
CA ALA A 23 -9.98 -45.45 -6.05
C ALA A 23 -10.45 -46.15 -7.33
N ALA A 24 -11.06 -45.42 -8.28
CA ALA A 24 -11.45 -45.96 -9.57
C ALA A 24 -10.25 -46.45 -10.40
N ASP A 25 -9.13 -45.69 -10.38
CA ASP A 25 -7.88 -46.09 -11.07
C ASP A 25 -7.27 -47.37 -10.54
N ARG A 26 -7.41 -47.66 -9.23
CA ARG A 26 -6.98 -48.94 -8.62
C ARG A 26 -7.85 -50.13 -9.01
N GLU A 27 -9.13 -49.86 -9.30
CA GLU A 27 -10.07 -50.93 -9.74
C GLU A 27 -9.90 -51.23 -11.24
N SER A 28 -9.70 -50.21 -12.06
CA SER A 28 -9.51 -50.28 -13.50
C SER A 28 -8.77 -49.04 -14.00
N ALA A 29 -7.79 -49.23 -14.90
CA ALA A 29 -7.05 -48.10 -15.47
C ALA A 29 -7.97 -47.06 -16.04
N LEU A 30 -7.78 -45.77 -15.61
CA LEU A 30 -8.54 -44.62 -16.09
C LEU A 30 -8.22 -44.29 -17.55
N SER A 31 -9.18 -43.70 -18.26
CA SER A 31 -8.94 -43.10 -19.57
C SER A 31 -8.00 -41.90 -19.48
N ALA A 32 -7.40 -41.48 -20.60
CA ALA A 32 -6.55 -40.30 -20.63
C ALA A 32 -7.33 -39.02 -20.19
N ASP A 33 -8.60 -38.90 -20.54
CA ASP A 33 -9.46 -37.80 -20.11
C ASP A 33 -9.69 -37.80 -18.59
N ASP A 34 -9.92 -38.97 -17.98
CA ASP A 34 -10.12 -39.09 -16.53
C ASP A 34 -8.79 -38.90 -15.75
N LEU A 35 -7.68 -39.30 -16.32
CA LEU A 35 -6.35 -39.06 -15.76
C LEU A 35 -6.00 -37.58 -15.79
N GLU A 36 -6.34 -36.85 -16.86
CA GLU A 36 -6.18 -35.41 -16.92
C GLU A 36 -7.06 -34.72 -15.87
N ALA A 37 -8.34 -35.10 -15.79
CA ALA A 37 -9.26 -34.59 -14.79
C ALA A 37 -8.77 -34.85 -13.35
N LEU A 38 -8.19 -36.03 -13.08
CA LEU A 38 -7.54 -36.37 -11.81
C LEU A 38 -6.32 -35.45 -11.56
N GLY A 39 -5.50 -35.21 -12.59
CA GLY A 39 -4.34 -34.34 -12.49
C GLY A 39 -4.69 -32.90 -12.12
N VAL A 40 -5.75 -32.35 -12.75
CA VAL A 40 -6.29 -31.03 -12.43
C VAL A 40 -6.83 -30.98 -11.01
N ALA A 41 -7.62 -32.00 -10.60
CA ALA A 41 -8.15 -32.07 -9.25
C ALA A 41 -7.05 -32.17 -8.19
N ALA A 42 -6.05 -33.02 -8.44
CA ALA A 42 -4.90 -33.17 -7.53
C ALA A 42 -4.10 -31.89 -7.36
N TRP A 43 -3.96 -31.08 -8.43
CA TRP A 43 -3.38 -29.76 -8.31
C TRP A 43 -4.16 -28.87 -7.35
N TRP A 44 -5.48 -28.75 -7.54
CA TRP A 44 -6.34 -27.94 -6.66
C TRP A 44 -6.49 -28.48 -5.25
N ALA A 45 -6.29 -29.79 -5.06
CA ALA A 45 -6.24 -30.46 -3.75
C ALA A 45 -4.86 -30.35 -3.06
N ALA A 46 -3.92 -29.58 -3.61
CA ALA A 46 -2.55 -29.45 -3.11
C ALA A 46 -1.80 -30.80 -3.03
N LYS A 47 -2.03 -31.68 -4.01
CA LYS A 47 -1.34 -32.98 -4.18
C LYS A 47 -0.49 -32.96 -5.46
N PRO A 48 0.61 -32.15 -5.52
CA PRO A 48 1.33 -31.83 -6.75
C PRO A 48 2.04 -33.04 -7.38
N ASP A 49 2.42 -34.06 -6.61
CA ASP A 49 3.02 -35.28 -7.15
C ASP A 49 1.97 -36.14 -7.85
N ASP A 50 0.79 -36.29 -7.26
CA ASP A 50 -0.34 -37.00 -7.88
C ASP A 50 -0.79 -36.26 -9.16
N ALA A 51 -0.81 -34.93 -9.12
CA ALA A 51 -1.12 -34.12 -10.29
C ALA A 51 -0.16 -34.37 -11.44
N SER A 52 1.17 -34.34 -11.20
CA SER A 52 2.18 -34.58 -12.23
C SER A 52 2.11 -36.02 -12.78
N ASN A 53 2.02 -37.04 -11.90
CA ASN A 53 1.92 -38.43 -12.32
C ASN A 53 0.69 -38.69 -13.19
N SER A 54 -0.48 -38.15 -12.78
CA SER A 54 -1.71 -38.34 -13.54
C SER A 54 -1.66 -37.65 -14.90
N LEU A 55 -1.12 -36.42 -14.97
CA LEU A 55 -0.94 -35.68 -16.22
C LEU A 55 0.09 -36.36 -17.16
N GLU A 56 1.20 -36.90 -16.66
CA GLU A 56 2.18 -37.64 -17.47
C GLU A 56 1.57 -38.91 -18.09
N ARG A 57 0.74 -39.64 -17.33
CA ARG A 57 -0.01 -40.79 -17.84
C ARG A 57 -1.09 -40.37 -18.86
N ALA A 58 -1.80 -39.24 -18.61
CA ALA A 58 -2.75 -38.72 -19.56
C ALA A 58 -2.08 -38.33 -20.89
N PHE A 59 -0.92 -37.65 -20.81
CA PHE A 59 -0.11 -37.31 -21.96
C PHE A 59 0.26 -38.56 -22.81
N ALA A 60 0.78 -39.60 -22.18
CA ALA A 60 1.13 -40.84 -22.86
C ALA A 60 -0.10 -41.49 -23.54
N GLY A 61 -1.24 -41.54 -22.84
CA GLY A 61 -2.48 -42.07 -23.41
C GLY A 61 -3.00 -41.25 -24.59
N TYR A 62 -2.87 -39.93 -24.58
CA TYR A 62 -3.23 -39.08 -25.73
C TYR A 62 -2.31 -39.27 -26.92
N GLU A 63 -0.97 -39.41 -26.69
CA GLU A 63 -0.03 -39.70 -27.79
C GLU A 63 -0.32 -41.06 -28.43
N GLU A 64 -0.53 -42.13 -27.64
CA GLU A 64 -0.90 -43.43 -28.14
C GLU A 64 -2.20 -43.46 -28.95
N ALA A 65 -3.17 -42.61 -28.53
CA ALA A 65 -4.43 -42.47 -29.22
C ALA A 65 -4.36 -41.51 -30.45
N GLY A 66 -3.23 -40.87 -30.73
CA GLY A 66 -3.05 -39.89 -31.80
C GLY A 66 -3.83 -38.57 -31.56
N ARG A 67 -4.21 -38.28 -30.32
CA ARG A 67 -4.90 -37.06 -29.90
C ARG A 67 -3.88 -35.94 -29.63
N ILE A 68 -3.27 -35.45 -30.70
CA ILE A 68 -2.10 -34.53 -30.63
C ILE A 68 -2.43 -33.21 -29.89
N GLU A 69 -3.60 -32.65 -30.10
CA GLU A 69 -4.03 -31.41 -29.47
C GLU A 69 -4.16 -31.55 -27.94
N ASP A 70 -4.76 -32.67 -27.49
CA ASP A 70 -4.87 -32.97 -26.06
C ASP A 70 -3.51 -33.21 -25.41
N ALA A 71 -2.62 -33.94 -26.11
CA ALA A 71 -1.25 -34.14 -25.65
C ALA A 71 -0.50 -32.81 -25.53
N ALA A 72 -0.63 -31.90 -26.49
CA ALA A 72 0.01 -30.58 -26.44
C ALA A 72 -0.51 -29.74 -25.23
N ARG A 73 -1.82 -29.76 -24.96
CA ARG A 73 -2.45 -29.09 -23.84
C ARG A 73 -1.90 -29.61 -22.50
N VAL A 74 -1.81 -30.90 -22.33
CA VAL A 74 -1.23 -31.51 -21.12
C VAL A 74 0.25 -31.17 -20.97
N ALA A 75 1.02 -31.16 -22.07
CA ALA A 75 2.44 -30.79 -22.04
C ALA A 75 2.65 -29.34 -21.60
N ILE A 76 1.79 -28.38 -22.05
CA ILE A 76 1.81 -26.98 -21.59
C ILE A 76 1.52 -26.91 -20.07
N THR A 77 0.54 -27.69 -19.60
CA THR A 77 0.19 -27.73 -18.16
C THR A 77 1.35 -28.30 -17.33
N LEU A 78 2.00 -29.37 -17.79
CA LEU A 78 3.18 -29.94 -17.12
C LEU A 78 4.37 -28.96 -17.09
N ALA A 79 4.59 -28.23 -18.19
CA ALA A 79 5.59 -27.16 -18.24
C ALA A 79 5.29 -26.08 -17.17
N TYR A 80 4.05 -25.60 -17.12
CA TYR A 80 3.61 -24.62 -16.11
C TYR A 80 3.86 -25.11 -14.68
N HIS A 81 3.43 -26.34 -14.33
CA HIS A 81 3.65 -26.93 -13.02
C HIS A 81 5.15 -27.07 -12.67
N ALA A 82 5.98 -27.41 -13.65
CA ALA A 82 7.42 -27.54 -13.44
C ALA A 82 8.09 -26.19 -13.15
N TYR A 83 7.74 -25.14 -13.90
CA TYR A 83 8.27 -23.79 -13.67
C TYR A 83 7.84 -23.23 -12.31
N ARG A 84 6.60 -23.43 -11.91
CA ARG A 84 6.10 -23.02 -10.57
C ARG A 84 6.87 -23.70 -9.43
N ARG A 85 7.45 -24.89 -9.68
CA ARG A 85 8.31 -25.62 -8.74
C ARG A 85 9.80 -25.32 -8.89
N LEU A 86 10.18 -24.36 -9.73
CA LEU A 86 11.56 -24.03 -10.09
C LEU A 86 12.34 -25.20 -10.72
N ALA A 87 11.63 -26.20 -11.26
CA ALA A 87 12.22 -27.31 -12.01
C ALA A 87 12.46 -26.89 -13.46
N ILE A 88 13.31 -25.87 -13.68
CA ILE A 88 13.50 -25.20 -14.96
C ILE A 88 13.82 -26.14 -16.12
N PRO A 89 14.77 -27.11 -16.00
CA PRO A 89 15.07 -28.06 -17.11
C PRO A 89 13.87 -28.94 -17.48
N VAL A 90 13.06 -29.34 -16.48
CA VAL A 90 11.87 -30.18 -16.72
C VAL A 90 10.79 -29.35 -17.44
N GLY A 91 10.56 -28.10 -16.98
CA GLY A 91 9.64 -27.16 -17.62
C GLY A 91 10.03 -26.91 -19.08
N ALA A 92 11.30 -26.62 -19.35
CA ALA A 92 11.81 -26.41 -20.71
C ALA A 92 11.65 -27.67 -21.58
N GLY A 93 11.83 -28.87 -21.03
CA GLY A 93 11.61 -30.12 -21.73
C GLY A 93 10.16 -30.34 -22.17
N TRP A 94 9.20 -30.07 -21.27
CA TRP A 94 7.77 -30.14 -21.58
C TRP A 94 7.33 -29.04 -22.56
N GLN A 95 7.85 -27.83 -22.42
CA GLN A 95 7.59 -26.74 -23.36
C GLN A 95 8.07 -27.08 -24.77
N ALA A 96 9.29 -27.58 -24.93
CA ALA A 96 9.81 -28.00 -26.22
C ALA A 96 9.00 -29.18 -26.82
N ARG A 97 8.42 -30.03 -25.96
CA ARG A 97 7.55 -31.12 -26.44
C ARG A 97 6.20 -30.58 -26.94
N ALA A 98 5.59 -29.65 -26.19
CA ALA A 98 4.38 -28.97 -26.61
C ALA A 98 4.58 -28.27 -27.95
N GLU A 99 5.68 -27.54 -28.12
CA GLU A 99 6.03 -26.84 -29.36
C GLU A 99 6.07 -27.75 -30.57
N ARG A 100 6.80 -28.87 -30.47
CA ARG A 100 6.88 -29.88 -31.55
C ARG A 100 5.52 -30.48 -31.90
N LEU A 101 4.63 -30.66 -30.92
CA LEU A 101 3.27 -31.17 -31.19
C LEU A 101 2.44 -30.11 -31.91
N LEU A 102 2.51 -28.85 -31.48
CA LEU A 102 1.77 -27.73 -32.09
C LEU A 102 2.22 -27.48 -33.55
N GLU A 103 3.50 -27.66 -33.89
CA GLU A 103 4.00 -27.55 -35.26
C GLU A 103 3.33 -28.54 -36.24
N THR A 104 2.75 -29.63 -35.74
CA THR A 104 2.11 -30.65 -36.57
C THR A 104 0.63 -30.48 -36.81
N ILE A 105 0.00 -29.48 -36.15
CA ILE A 105 -1.44 -29.17 -36.26
C ILE A 105 -1.66 -27.75 -36.76
N PRO A 106 -2.83 -27.47 -37.39
CA PRO A 106 -3.22 -26.09 -37.75
C PRO A 106 -3.31 -25.20 -36.50
N ASP A 107 -3.21 -23.88 -36.72
CA ASP A 107 -3.43 -22.89 -35.65
C ASP A 107 -4.71 -23.21 -34.87
N SER A 108 -4.59 -23.25 -33.54
CA SER A 108 -5.64 -23.60 -32.60
C SER A 108 -5.57 -22.71 -31.35
N PRO A 109 -6.55 -22.75 -30.41
CA PRO A 109 -6.48 -22.03 -29.15
C PRO A 109 -5.18 -22.31 -28.36
N LEU A 110 -4.60 -23.50 -28.47
CA LEU A 110 -3.34 -23.84 -27.81
C LEU A 110 -2.14 -23.04 -28.28
N HIS A 111 -2.15 -22.57 -29.54
CA HIS A 111 -1.13 -21.64 -30.05
C HIS A 111 -1.21 -20.28 -29.34
N ALA A 112 -2.44 -19.80 -29.03
CA ALA A 112 -2.61 -18.60 -28.25
C ALA A 112 -2.10 -18.78 -26.80
N GLN A 113 -2.42 -19.94 -26.18
CA GLN A 113 -1.95 -20.28 -24.84
C GLN A 113 -0.41 -20.38 -24.77
N LYS A 114 0.20 -21.06 -25.76
CA LYS A 114 1.66 -21.17 -25.87
C LYS A 114 2.31 -19.79 -26.05
N THR A 115 1.74 -18.94 -26.91
CA THR A 115 2.25 -17.58 -27.14
C THR A 115 2.17 -16.72 -25.85
N LEU A 116 1.10 -16.85 -25.08
CA LEU A 116 1.00 -16.20 -23.75
C LEU A 116 2.10 -16.71 -22.81
N PHE A 117 2.33 -18.02 -22.78
CA PHE A 117 3.35 -18.62 -21.94
C PHE A 117 4.78 -18.12 -22.27
N ASP A 118 5.11 -18.02 -23.56
CA ASP A 118 6.37 -17.46 -24.04
C ASP A 118 6.51 -15.98 -23.64
N ALA A 119 5.43 -15.20 -23.81
CA ALA A 119 5.42 -13.79 -23.44
C ALA A 119 5.71 -13.57 -21.95
N VAL A 120 5.11 -14.37 -21.08
CA VAL A 120 5.39 -14.33 -19.63
C VAL A 120 6.85 -14.66 -19.35
N GLY A 121 7.42 -15.67 -20.03
CA GLY A 121 8.84 -16.00 -19.92
C GLY A 121 9.76 -14.83 -20.30
N LEU A 122 9.45 -14.11 -21.38
CA LEU A 122 10.19 -12.91 -21.82
C LEU A 122 10.11 -11.78 -20.79
N LEU A 123 8.92 -11.52 -20.25
CA LEU A 123 8.75 -10.50 -19.19
C LEU A 123 9.57 -10.85 -17.94
N MET A 124 9.52 -12.12 -17.51
CA MET A 124 10.31 -12.59 -16.34
C MET A 124 11.81 -12.54 -16.61
N GLY A 125 12.23 -12.70 -17.86
CA GLY A 125 13.61 -12.52 -18.33
C GLY A 125 14.06 -11.07 -18.46
N GLY A 126 13.18 -10.09 -18.24
CA GLY A 126 13.47 -8.65 -18.29
C GLY A 126 13.41 -8.06 -19.70
N ASP A 127 12.89 -8.78 -20.70
CA ASP A 127 12.67 -8.26 -22.06
C ASP A 127 11.23 -7.76 -22.23
N LEU A 128 10.98 -6.56 -21.71
CA LEU A 128 9.63 -5.96 -21.72
C LEU A 128 9.12 -5.66 -23.14
N ASP A 129 9.99 -5.23 -24.05
CA ASP A 129 9.62 -4.83 -25.40
C ASP A 129 9.11 -6.02 -26.21
N VAL A 130 9.88 -7.11 -26.27
CA VAL A 130 9.50 -8.32 -26.97
C VAL A 130 8.33 -9.01 -26.27
N GLY A 131 8.34 -9.01 -24.93
CA GLY A 131 7.24 -9.55 -24.13
C GLY A 131 5.90 -8.89 -24.45
N ILE A 132 5.85 -7.54 -24.51
CA ILE A 132 4.62 -6.79 -24.87
C ILE A 132 4.16 -7.12 -26.28
N GLN A 133 5.06 -7.17 -27.25
CA GLN A 133 4.72 -7.54 -28.63
C GLN A 133 4.17 -8.97 -28.72
N THR A 134 4.77 -9.88 -27.95
CA THR A 134 4.31 -11.28 -27.90
C THR A 134 2.94 -11.40 -27.22
N LEU A 135 2.63 -10.57 -26.20
CA LEU A 135 1.29 -10.48 -25.59
C LEU A 135 0.26 -9.95 -26.59
N ASP A 136 0.59 -8.94 -27.40
CA ASP A 136 -0.31 -8.46 -28.44
C ASP A 136 -0.65 -9.58 -29.43
N ARG A 137 0.32 -10.39 -29.81
CA ARG A 137 0.11 -11.57 -30.65
C ARG A 137 -0.75 -12.64 -29.96
N ALA A 138 -0.55 -12.91 -28.68
CA ALA A 138 -1.39 -13.83 -27.92
C ALA A 138 -2.86 -13.36 -27.89
N MET A 139 -3.08 -12.05 -27.68
CA MET A 139 -4.43 -11.45 -27.68
C MET A 139 -5.11 -11.53 -29.08
N GLU A 140 -4.35 -11.35 -30.17
CA GLU A 140 -4.88 -11.54 -31.52
C GLU A 140 -5.35 -12.98 -31.75
N LEU A 141 -4.52 -13.96 -31.41
CA LEU A 141 -4.85 -15.39 -31.52
C LEU A 141 -6.04 -15.75 -30.63
N ALA A 142 -6.07 -15.27 -29.40
CA ALA A 142 -7.17 -15.51 -28.46
C ALA A 142 -8.51 -14.96 -28.99
N ARG A 143 -8.55 -13.77 -29.60
CA ARG A 143 -9.75 -13.24 -30.25
C ARG A 143 -10.16 -14.07 -31.45
N ARG A 144 -9.20 -14.53 -32.26
CA ARG A 144 -9.48 -15.37 -33.44
C ARG A 144 -10.14 -16.68 -33.07
N PHE A 145 -9.78 -17.26 -31.91
CA PHE A 145 -10.28 -18.55 -31.46
C PHE A 145 -11.37 -18.46 -30.38
N ASP A 146 -11.81 -17.25 -30.02
CA ASP A 146 -12.81 -16.98 -28.96
C ASP A 146 -12.40 -17.60 -27.62
N ASP A 147 -11.12 -17.41 -27.24
CA ASP A 147 -10.54 -17.90 -25.98
C ASP A 147 -10.44 -16.73 -24.96
N PRO A 148 -11.42 -16.58 -24.07
CA PRO A 148 -11.42 -15.50 -23.09
C PRO A 148 -10.35 -15.66 -22.02
N ASP A 149 -9.96 -16.88 -21.66
CA ASP A 149 -8.96 -17.13 -20.62
C ASP A 149 -7.60 -16.59 -21.05
N VAL A 150 -7.18 -16.90 -22.27
CA VAL A 150 -5.93 -16.39 -22.83
C VAL A 150 -6.02 -14.89 -23.09
N LEU A 151 -7.16 -14.39 -23.62
CA LEU A 151 -7.34 -12.98 -23.93
C LEU A 151 -7.15 -12.09 -22.69
N TYR A 152 -7.87 -12.38 -21.62
CA TYR A 152 -7.81 -11.56 -20.41
C TYR A 152 -6.54 -11.79 -19.57
N SER A 153 -5.97 -13.00 -19.61
CA SER A 153 -4.65 -13.24 -19.02
C SER A 153 -3.56 -12.42 -19.74
N ALA A 154 -3.53 -12.43 -21.08
CA ALA A 154 -2.60 -11.64 -21.87
C ALA A 154 -2.79 -10.13 -21.66
N MET A 155 -4.04 -9.67 -21.56
CA MET A 155 -4.38 -8.27 -21.24
C MET A 155 -3.85 -7.88 -19.84
N SER A 156 -3.99 -8.76 -18.85
CA SER A 156 -3.49 -8.54 -17.50
C SER A 156 -1.95 -8.43 -17.45
N PHE A 157 -1.24 -9.37 -18.06
CA PHE A 157 0.23 -9.30 -18.13
C PHE A 157 0.73 -8.10 -18.94
N LYS A 158 0.02 -7.74 -20.04
CA LYS A 158 0.34 -6.52 -20.79
C LYS A 158 0.13 -5.27 -19.94
N GLY A 159 -0.97 -5.21 -19.20
CA GLY A 159 -1.24 -4.12 -18.26
C GLY A 159 -0.15 -3.98 -17.21
N MET A 160 0.33 -5.09 -16.65
CA MET A 160 1.47 -5.10 -15.74
C MET A 160 2.76 -4.59 -16.43
N ALA A 161 3.07 -5.07 -17.62
CA ALA A 161 4.24 -4.64 -18.38
C ALA A 161 4.17 -3.15 -18.76
N ASP A 162 2.98 -2.63 -19.11
CA ASP A 162 2.74 -1.20 -19.35
C ASP A 162 3.00 -0.37 -18.08
N VAL A 163 2.54 -0.84 -16.92
CA VAL A 163 2.85 -0.22 -15.61
C VAL A 163 4.36 -0.20 -15.37
N MET A 164 5.06 -1.33 -15.54
CA MET A 164 6.52 -1.43 -15.37
C MET A 164 7.25 -0.46 -16.30
N ALA A 165 6.76 -0.30 -17.53
CA ALA A 165 7.31 0.63 -18.53
C ALA A 165 6.97 2.12 -18.29
N GLY A 166 6.22 2.44 -17.22
CA GLY A 166 5.80 3.82 -16.88
C GLY A 166 4.49 4.27 -17.53
N ARG A 167 3.84 3.46 -18.33
CA ARG A 167 2.52 3.74 -18.96
C ARG A 167 1.37 3.32 -18.05
N TRP A 168 1.41 3.76 -16.80
CA TRP A 168 0.57 3.23 -15.73
C TRP A 168 -0.94 3.43 -15.95
N GLN A 169 -1.39 4.54 -16.56
CA GLN A 169 -2.82 4.78 -16.83
C GLN A 169 -3.39 3.72 -17.77
N VAL A 170 -2.68 3.46 -18.87
CA VAL A 170 -3.07 2.44 -19.85
C VAL A 170 -3.02 1.04 -19.22
N GLY A 171 -1.93 0.78 -18.48
CA GLY A 171 -1.74 -0.50 -17.79
C GLY A 171 -2.85 -0.79 -16.79
N LEU A 172 -3.18 0.16 -15.89
CA LEU A 172 -4.25 -0.02 -14.91
C LEU A 172 -5.63 -0.18 -15.56
N ALA A 173 -5.93 0.52 -16.66
CA ALA A 173 -7.20 0.35 -17.38
C ALA A 173 -7.34 -1.08 -17.92
N GLY A 174 -6.29 -1.64 -18.53
CA GLY A 174 -6.29 -3.03 -18.99
C GLY A 174 -6.41 -4.06 -17.87
N LEU A 175 -5.74 -3.79 -16.74
CA LEU A 175 -5.83 -4.63 -15.54
C LEU A 175 -7.25 -4.63 -14.93
N ASP A 176 -7.89 -3.46 -14.82
CA ASP A 176 -9.26 -3.35 -14.31
C ASP A 176 -10.25 -4.09 -15.22
N GLU A 177 -10.09 -4.00 -16.54
CA GLU A 177 -10.92 -4.73 -17.50
C GLU A 177 -10.76 -6.24 -17.34
N ALA A 178 -9.51 -6.74 -17.26
CA ALA A 178 -9.23 -8.14 -17.07
C ALA A 178 -9.76 -8.67 -15.71
N ALA A 179 -9.56 -7.91 -14.63
CA ALA A 179 -10.04 -8.28 -13.30
C ALA A 179 -11.58 -8.27 -13.21
N THR A 180 -12.25 -7.35 -13.95
CA THR A 180 -13.70 -7.34 -14.07
C THR A 180 -14.20 -8.60 -14.81
N ALA A 181 -13.51 -9.02 -15.87
CA ALA A 181 -13.81 -10.26 -16.57
C ALA A 181 -13.64 -11.49 -15.64
N ALA A 182 -12.56 -11.52 -14.85
CA ALA A 182 -12.33 -12.57 -13.86
C ALA A 182 -13.47 -12.64 -12.80
N SER A 183 -13.95 -11.49 -12.32
CA SER A 183 -15.04 -11.42 -11.36
C SER A 183 -16.37 -11.94 -11.91
N SER A 184 -16.57 -11.90 -13.24
CA SER A 184 -17.81 -12.31 -13.89
C SER A 184 -18.08 -13.82 -13.84
N GLY A 185 -17.07 -14.64 -13.46
CA GLY A 185 -17.17 -16.10 -13.40
C GLY A 185 -17.15 -16.80 -14.77
N ARG A 186 -16.71 -16.10 -15.81
CA ARG A 186 -16.60 -16.65 -17.18
C ARG A 186 -15.25 -17.29 -17.46
N LEU A 187 -14.24 -16.97 -16.65
CA LEU A 187 -12.89 -17.46 -16.82
C LEU A 187 -12.64 -18.70 -15.96
N ASP A 188 -11.66 -19.51 -16.36
CA ASP A 188 -11.21 -20.62 -15.54
C ASP A 188 -10.58 -20.16 -14.21
N LEU A 189 -10.45 -21.08 -13.25
CA LEU A 189 -9.97 -20.76 -11.90
C LEU A 189 -8.54 -20.24 -11.92
N ARG A 190 -7.69 -20.75 -12.81
CA ARG A 190 -6.28 -20.35 -12.93
C ARG A 190 -6.17 -18.96 -13.52
N ALA A 191 -6.80 -18.71 -14.68
CA ALA A 191 -6.77 -17.42 -15.35
C ALA A 191 -7.30 -16.32 -14.42
N ALA A 192 -8.44 -16.53 -13.77
CA ALA A 192 -9.00 -15.56 -12.85
C ALA A 192 -8.08 -15.28 -11.65
N SER A 193 -7.48 -16.32 -11.06
CA SER A 193 -6.55 -16.17 -9.93
C SER A 193 -5.29 -15.40 -10.31
N ASP A 194 -4.69 -15.71 -11.45
CA ASP A 194 -3.49 -15.04 -11.95
C ASP A 194 -3.79 -13.56 -12.28
N ILE A 195 -4.96 -13.26 -12.84
CA ILE A 195 -5.40 -11.88 -13.15
C ILE A 195 -5.55 -11.06 -11.87
N PHE A 196 -6.24 -11.56 -10.82
CA PHE A 196 -6.34 -10.84 -9.54
C PHE A 196 -4.97 -10.56 -8.94
N CYS A 197 -4.10 -11.58 -8.92
CA CYS A 197 -2.76 -11.45 -8.36
C CYS A 197 -1.94 -10.38 -9.10
N THR A 198 -1.92 -10.42 -10.43
CA THR A 198 -1.20 -9.46 -11.27
C THR A 198 -1.74 -8.04 -11.07
N THR A 199 -3.08 -7.89 -11.01
CA THR A 199 -3.73 -6.59 -10.81
C THR A 199 -3.38 -5.97 -9.46
N ILE A 200 -3.46 -6.75 -8.37
CA ILE A 200 -3.12 -6.26 -7.02
C ILE A 200 -1.65 -5.83 -6.97
N GLY A 201 -0.75 -6.66 -7.52
CA GLY A 201 0.68 -6.38 -7.55
C GLY A 201 1.02 -5.09 -8.33
N ALA A 202 0.40 -4.89 -9.49
CA ALA A 202 0.60 -3.70 -10.32
C ALA A 202 0.04 -2.43 -9.65
N CYS A 203 -1.17 -2.48 -9.08
CA CYS A 203 -1.75 -1.35 -8.34
C CYS A 203 -0.87 -0.93 -7.17
N ARG A 204 -0.34 -1.90 -6.40
CA ARG A 204 0.62 -1.63 -5.32
C ARG A 204 1.89 -0.99 -5.86
N GLY A 205 2.41 -1.50 -6.99
CA GLY A 205 3.62 -0.99 -7.65
C GLY A 205 3.56 0.51 -7.99
N VAL A 206 2.39 1.02 -8.38
CA VAL A 206 2.19 2.46 -8.67
C VAL A 206 1.71 3.26 -7.44
N GLY A 207 1.61 2.64 -6.26
CA GLY A 207 1.15 3.30 -5.04
C GLY A 207 -0.37 3.56 -4.99
N ASP A 208 -1.17 2.88 -5.84
CA ASP A 208 -2.63 2.93 -5.75
C ASP A 208 -3.14 1.87 -4.75
N LEU A 209 -2.84 2.11 -3.46
CA LEU A 209 -3.13 1.15 -2.39
C LEU A 209 -4.62 0.95 -2.16
N GLN A 210 -5.44 1.95 -2.47
CA GLN A 210 -6.89 1.84 -2.36
C GLN A 210 -7.42 0.86 -3.40
N ARG A 211 -7.02 0.99 -4.67
CA ARG A 211 -7.40 0.08 -5.76
C ARG A 211 -6.87 -1.33 -5.50
N ALA A 212 -5.62 -1.46 -5.06
CA ALA A 212 -5.04 -2.75 -4.69
C ALA A 212 -5.86 -3.47 -3.62
N ALA A 213 -6.30 -2.76 -2.58
CA ALA A 213 -7.15 -3.32 -1.52
C ALA A 213 -8.54 -3.74 -2.04
N GLN A 214 -9.17 -2.93 -2.89
CA GLN A 214 -10.46 -3.26 -3.48
C GLN A 214 -10.39 -4.55 -4.31
N TRP A 215 -9.36 -4.71 -5.15
CA TRP A 215 -9.16 -5.92 -5.95
C TRP A 215 -8.76 -7.13 -5.08
N ALA A 216 -8.02 -6.92 -3.99
CA ALA A 216 -7.70 -7.99 -3.03
C ALA A 216 -8.96 -8.53 -2.34
N ASP A 217 -9.86 -7.64 -1.92
CA ASP A 217 -11.14 -8.02 -1.31
C ASP A 217 -12.07 -8.73 -2.30
N GLU A 218 -12.13 -8.26 -3.57
CA GLU A 218 -12.93 -8.92 -4.61
C GLU A 218 -12.38 -10.29 -4.97
N GLY A 219 -11.07 -10.41 -5.16
CA GLY A 219 -10.40 -11.68 -5.42
C GLY A 219 -10.63 -12.70 -4.30
N GLU A 220 -10.56 -12.28 -3.03
CA GLU A 220 -10.85 -13.15 -1.90
C GLU A 220 -12.31 -13.62 -1.88
N ARG A 221 -13.26 -12.73 -2.16
CA ARG A 221 -14.69 -13.09 -2.26
C ARG A 221 -14.93 -14.09 -3.39
N TRP A 222 -14.28 -13.86 -4.55
CA TRP A 222 -14.37 -14.72 -5.70
C TRP A 222 -13.81 -16.12 -5.42
N MET A 223 -12.61 -16.22 -4.83
CA MET A 223 -11.98 -17.50 -4.47
C MET A 223 -12.83 -18.33 -3.52
N ARG A 224 -13.41 -17.68 -2.49
CA ARG A 224 -14.32 -18.37 -1.55
C ARG A 224 -15.58 -18.92 -2.24
N ARG A 225 -16.15 -18.19 -3.19
CA ARG A 225 -17.36 -18.64 -3.94
C ARG A 225 -17.07 -19.80 -4.87
N ASN A 226 -15.85 -19.89 -5.41
CA ASN A 226 -15.49 -20.87 -6.45
C ASN A 226 -14.71 -22.08 -5.91
N GLY A 227 -14.58 -22.23 -4.60
CA GLY A 227 -13.89 -23.37 -4.00
C GLY A 227 -12.38 -23.42 -4.29
N ALA A 228 -11.78 -22.28 -4.69
CA ALA A 228 -10.34 -22.15 -4.94
C ALA A 228 -9.57 -21.98 -3.62
N GLY A 229 -9.80 -22.85 -2.65
CA GLY A 229 -9.33 -22.72 -1.27
C GLY A 229 -7.83 -22.59 -1.11
N GLY A 230 -7.32 -21.36 -1.24
CA GLY A 230 -5.94 -21.01 -0.93
C GLY A 230 -4.98 -20.94 -2.11
N TYR A 231 -5.42 -21.15 -3.33
CA TYR A 231 -4.61 -20.87 -4.53
C TYR A 231 -4.85 -19.43 -5.02
N PRO A 232 -3.83 -18.74 -5.48
CA PRO A 232 -2.40 -18.90 -5.17
C PRO A 232 -2.05 -18.12 -3.89
N GLY A 233 -1.29 -18.70 -2.99
CA GLY A 233 -0.80 -18.03 -1.76
C GLY A 233 -0.14 -16.65 -1.98
N ILE A 234 0.26 -16.32 -3.22
CA ILE A 234 0.80 -15.00 -3.60
C ILE A 234 -0.22 -13.87 -3.38
N CYS A 235 -1.51 -14.08 -3.59
CA CYS A 235 -2.53 -13.07 -3.27
C CYS A 235 -2.58 -12.75 -1.77
N GLN A 236 -2.33 -13.75 -0.91
CA GLN A 236 -2.18 -13.53 0.53
C GLN A 236 -0.92 -12.73 0.85
N VAL A 237 0.18 -12.97 0.13
CA VAL A 237 1.41 -12.16 0.26
C VAL A 237 1.14 -10.71 -0.08
N HIS A 238 0.49 -10.42 -1.20
CA HIS A 238 0.14 -9.04 -1.57
C HIS A 238 -0.77 -8.36 -0.55
N ARG A 239 -1.71 -9.09 0.02
CA ARG A 239 -2.58 -8.58 1.09
C ARG A 239 -1.80 -8.28 2.35
N ALA A 240 -0.85 -9.13 2.72
CA ALA A 240 0.05 -8.90 3.84
C ALA A 240 0.95 -7.67 3.61
N GLU A 241 1.47 -7.50 2.38
CA GLU A 241 2.24 -6.29 2.01
C GLU A 241 1.40 -5.01 2.13
N LEU A 242 0.12 -5.03 1.75
CA LEU A 242 -0.77 -3.89 1.95
C LEU A 242 -0.99 -3.58 3.43
N LYS A 243 -1.13 -4.61 4.29
CA LYS A 243 -1.19 -4.43 5.75
C LYS A 243 0.11 -3.87 6.32
N MET A 244 1.25 -4.38 5.85
CA MET A 244 2.58 -3.88 6.25
C MET A 244 2.72 -2.39 5.92
N LEU A 245 2.39 -1.98 4.71
CA LEU A 245 2.46 -0.59 4.28
C LEU A 245 1.58 0.33 5.14
N ARG A 246 0.42 -0.14 5.59
CA ARG A 246 -0.48 0.59 6.52
C ARG A 246 -0.09 0.52 7.99
N GLY A 247 1.03 -0.14 8.32
CA GLY A 247 1.54 -0.23 9.68
C GLY A 247 0.96 -1.35 10.55
N HIS A 248 0.23 -2.31 9.98
CA HIS A 248 -0.31 -3.49 10.67
C HIS A 248 0.68 -4.67 10.63
N TRP A 249 1.89 -4.48 11.15
CA TRP A 249 3.02 -5.39 10.92
C TRP A 249 2.86 -6.78 11.53
N THR A 250 2.34 -6.88 12.75
CA THR A 250 2.09 -8.17 13.40
C THR A 250 1.07 -9.02 12.63
N GLU A 251 0.01 -8.39 12.15
CA GLU A 251 -1.01 -9.06 11.33
C GLU A 251 -0.45 -9.45 9.97
N ALA A 252 0.37 -8.58 9.37
CA ALA A 252 1.04 -8.84 8.10
C ALA A 252 2.00 -10.04 8.21
N GLU A 253 2.80 -10.12 9.27
CA GLU A 253 3.70 -11.25 9.51
C GLU A 253 2.94 -12.57 9.65
N SER A 254 1.84 -12.56 10.44
CA SER A 254 0.99 -13.75 10.59
C SER A 254 0.42 -14.22 9.25
N GLU A 255 -0.03 -13.30 8.40
CA GLU A 255 -0.60 -13.61 7.10
C GLU A 255 0.44 -14.14 6.11
N VAL A 256 1.65 -13.56 6.09
CA VAL A 256 2.76 -14.07 5.26
C VAL A 256 3.14 -15.49 5.67
N ARG A 257 3.19 -15.80 6.97
CA ARG A 257 3.48 -17.16 7.45
C ARG A 257 2.41 -18.16 6.97
N GLN A 258 1.14 -17.79 7.02
CA GLN A 258 0.06 -18.62 6.48
C GLN A 258 0.20 -18.80 4.96
N ALA A 259 0.59 -17.74 4.23
CA ALA A 259 0.86 -17.83 2.80
C ALA A 259 2.03 -18.79 2.51
N CYS A 260 3.10 -18.78 3.30
CA CYS A 260 4.20 -19.75 3.16
C CYS A 260 3.71 -21.19 3.30
N ASP A 261 2.86 -21.49 4.29
CA ASP A 261 2.32 -22.84 4.49
C ASP A 261 1.46 -23.31 3.29
N VAL A 262 0.66 -22.40 2.72
CA VAL A 262 -0.13 -22.70 1.51
C VAL A 262 0.79 -22.94 0.31
N LEU A 263 1.73 -22.03 0.05
CA LEU A 263 2.67 -22.14 -1.07
C LEU A 263 3.51 -23.43 -0.98
N GLN A 264 3.94 -23.83 0.22
CA GLN A 264 4.67 -25.08 0.43
C GLN A 264 3.82 -26.32 0.11
N ARG A 265 2.54 -26.33 0.56
CA ARG A 265 1.63 -27.44 0.26
C ARG A 265 1.41 -27.63 -1.23
N PHE A 266 1.24 -26.53 -1.98
CA PHE A 266 1.09 -26.55 -3.43
C PHE A 266 2.44 -26.69 -4.17
N ARG A 267 3.58 -26.66 -3.46
CA ARG A 267 4.94 -26.60 -4.04
C ARG A 267 5.10 -25.46 -5.05
N LEU A 268 4.52 -24.31 -4.76
CA LEU A 268 4.69 -23.06 -5.53
C LEU A 268 5.97 -22.36 -5.06
N MET A 269 7.11 -22.89 -5.47
CA MET A 269 8.43 -22.46 -4.98
C MET A 269 8.77 -21.03 -5.41
N ASP A 270 8.35 -20.62 -6.60
CA ASP A 270 8.46 -19.24 -7.07
C ASP A 270 7.73 -18.25 -6.16
N GLY A 271 6.52 -18.61 -5.69
CA GLY A 271 5.74 -17.82 -4.74
C GLY A 271 6.40 -17.69 -3.36
N LEU A 272 7.13 -18.72 -2.92
CA LEU A 272 7.84 -18.70 -1.64
C LEU A 272 8.93 -17.63 -1.59
N GLY A 273 9.60 -17.35 -2.71
CA GLY A 273 10.58 -16.26 -2.80
C GLY A 273 9.95 -14.91 -2.43
N PHE A 274 8.78 -14.60 -2.98
CA PHE A 274 8.03 -13.37 -2.66
C PHE A 274 7.57 -13.35 -1.20
N ALA A 275 7.06 -14.48 -0.68
CA ALA A 275 6.59 -14.57 0.70
C ALA A 275 7.73 -14.35 1.71
N TYR A 276 8.87 -14.99 1.53
CA TYR A 276 10.02 -14.80 2.40
C TYR A 276 10.64 -13.40 2.27
N ASN A 277 10.61 -12.78 1.07
CA ASN A 277 11.01 -11.38 0.92
C ASN A 277 10.10 -10.45 1.74
N ALA A 278 8.78 -10.62 1.64
CA ALA A 278 7.82 -9.82 2.42
C ALA A 278 8.02 -10.03 3.94
N LEU A 279 8.28 -11.27 4.37
CA LEU A 279 8.60 -11.58 5.77
C LEU A 279 9.87 -10.87 6.22
N GLY A 280 10.92 -10.87 5.38
CA GLY A 280 12.16 -10.17 5.64
C GLY A 280 11.97 -8.66 5.80
N GLU A 281 11.17 -8.04 4.94
CA GLU A 281 10.87 -6.62 5.00
C GLU A 281 10.07 -6.25 6.28
N ILE A 282 9.07 -7.03 6.65
CA ILE A 282 8.32 -6.83 7.89
C ILE A 282 9.25 -6.90 9.10
N ARG A 283 10.06 -7.95 9.20
CA ARG A 283 10.99 -8.14 10.32
C ARG A 283 12.06 -7.06 10.39
N PHE A 284 12.60 -6.63 9.25
CA PHE A 284 13.55 -5.53 9.18
C PHE A 284 12.94 -4.24 9.75
N ARG A 285 11.71 -3.88 9.34
CA ARG A 285 10.99 -2.70 9.88
C ARG A 285 10.71 -2.82 11.38
N MET A 286 10.49 -4.03 11.88
CA MET A 286 10.31 -4.29 13.32
C MET A 286 11.64 -4.26 14.11
N GLY A 287 12.79 -4.24 13.43
CA GLY A 287 14.12 -4.26 14.03
C GLY A 287 14.66 -5.66 14.32
N ASP A 288 13.97 -6.72 13.90
CA ASP A 288 14.48 -8.10 13.98
C ASP A 288 15.45 -8.37 12.81
N LEU A 289 16.68 -7.88 12.95
CA LEU A 289 17.70 -7.99 11.89
C LEU A 289 18.11 -9.43 11.60
N ASP A 290 18.11 -10.31 12.60
CA ASP A 290 18.48 -11.71 12.40
C ASP A 290 17.36 -12.49 11.73
N GLY A 291 16.13 -12.29 12.15
CA GLY A 291 14.99 -12.86 11.49
C GLY A 291 14.78 -12.34 10.05
N ALA A 292 15.10 -11.07 9.80
CA ALA A 292 15.10 -10.51 8.45
C ALA A 292 16.17 -11.17 7.56
N ALA A 293 17.40 -11.37 8.09
CA ALA A 293 18.46 -12.05 7.35
C ALA A 293 18.08 -13.49 6.99
N GLU A 294 17.50 -14.23 7.94
CA GLU A 294 17.02 -15.60 7.68
C GLU A 294 15.97 -15.60 6.55
N ALA A 295 15.02 -14.67 6.63
CA ALA A 295 13.95 -14.58 5.64
C ALA A 295 14.49 -14.21 4.24
N TYR A 296 15.39 -13.23 4.11
CA TYR A 296 16.03 -12.89 2.83
C TYR A 296 16.88 -14.00 2.26
N ASN A 297 17.62 -14.76 3.11
CA ASN A 297 18.36 -15.93 2.66
C ASN A 297 17.42 -17.00 2.08
N ARG A 298 16.30 -17.25 2.73
CA ARG A 298 15.27 -18.15 2.19
C ARG A 298 14.64 -17.61 0.92
N ALA A 299 14.38 -16.32 0.81
CA ALA A 299 13.91 -15.72 -0.44
C ALA A 299 14.88 -16.00 -1.60
N TYR A 300 16.18 -15.88 -1.34
CA TYR A 300 17.23 -16.15 -2.31
C TYR A 300 17.27 -17.63 -2.76
N GLU A 301 17.07 -18.58 -1.84
CA GLU A 301 16.96 -20.01 -2.16
C GLU A 301 15.82 -20.30 -3.15
N TYR A 302 14.77 -19.47 -3.14
CA TYR A 302 13.62 -19.55 -4.04
C TYR A 302 13.67 -18.54 -5.19
N GLY A 303 14.87 -18.05 -5.53
CA GLY A 303 15.10 -17.22 -6.72
C GLY A 303 14.71 -15.76 -6.59
N HIS A 304 14.44 -15.26 -5.36
CA HIS A 304 14.15 -13.84 -5.11
C HIS A 304 15.36 -13.15 -4.46
N ASP A 305 15.81 -12.02 -5.02
CA ASP A 305 17.06 -11.35 -4.58
C ASP A 305 16.94 -10.55 -3.27
N GLY A 306 15.75 -10.44 -2.71
CA GLY A 306 15.48 -9.73 -1.45
C GLY A 306 15.67 -8.22 -1.49
N GLN A 307 15.72 -7.59 -2.66
CA GLN A 307 16.03 -6.18 -2.79
C GLN A 307 14.78 -5.26 -2.76
N PRO A 308 14.94 -4.04 -2.20
CA PRO A 308 16.12 -3.39 -1.57
C PRO A 308 16.40 -3.81 -0.12
N GLY A 309 15.50 -4.61 0.51
CA GLY A 309 15.55 -4.90 1.95
C GLY A 309 16.86 -5.55 2.40
N LEU A 310 17.42 -6.47 1.60
CA LEU A 310 18.72 -7.08 1.90
C LEU A 310 19.86 -6.05 1.92
N SER A 311 19.88 -5.11 0.96
CA SER A 311 20.90 -4.05 0.97
C SER A 311 20.74 -3.10 2.15
N MET A 312 19.51 -2.78 2.55
CA MET A 312 19.24 -1.96 3.73
C MET A 312 19.61 -2.70 5.03
N LEU A 313 19.37 -4.00 5.11
CA LEU A 313 19.84 -4.84 6.21
C LEU A 313 21.39 -4.84 6.33
N GLN A 314 22.09 -4.98 5.20
CA GLN A 314 23.55 -4.90 5.15
C GLN A 314 24.03 -3.53 5.62
N LEU A 315 23.39 -2.45 5.18
CA LEU A 315 23.68 -1.09 5.61
C LEU A 315 23.48 -0.93 7.14
N ALA A 316 22.35 -1.41 7.67
CA ALA A 316 22.05 -1.36 9.11
C ALA A 316 23.07 -2.14 9.96
N ARG A 317 23.69 -3.18 9.40
CA ARG A 317 24.78 -3.96 10.02
C ARG A 317 26.18 -3.34 9.80
N GLY A 318 26.28 -2.17 9.18
CA GLY A 318 27.56 -1.51 8.88
C GLY A 318 28.33 -2.15 7.71
N GLN A 319 27.72 -3.05 6.94
CA GLN A 319 28.33 -3.73 5.80
C GLN A 319 28.11 -2.91 4.50
N VAL A 320 28.61 -1.67 4.51
CA VAL A 320 28.28 -0.65 3.48
C VAL A 320 28.70 -1.08 2.07
N GLU A 321 29.89 -1.71 1.94
CA GLU A 321 30.38 -2.15 0.63
C GLU A 321 29.59 -3.36 0.07
N ASP A 322 29.08 -4.23 0.94
CA ASP A 322 28.20 -5.34 0.53
C ASP A 322 26.85 -4.78 0.08
N ALA A 323 26.28 -3.82 0.82
CA ALA A 323 25.06 -3.11 0.46
C ALA A 323 25.17 -2.46 -0.91
N GLN A 324 26.29 -1.75 -1.19
CA GLN A 324 26.54 -1.13 -2.49
C GLN A 324 26.61 -2.14 -3.63
N ARG A 325 27.31 -3.27 -3.44
CA ARG A 325 27.37 -4.30 -4.47
C ARG A 325 26.01 -4.95 -4.74
N SER A 326 25.24 -5.17 -3.70
CA SER A 326 23.92 -5.80 -3.78
C SER A 326 22.92 -4.90 -4.51
N ILE A 327 22.81 -3.61 -4.12
CA ILE A 327 21.87 -2.69 -4.75
C ILE A 327 22.25 -2.35 -6.19
N ALA A 328 23.55 -2.21 -6.51
CA ALA A 328 24.01 -1.95 -7.87
C ALA A 328 23.66 -3.12 -8.82
N ARG A 329 23.76 -4.37 -8.35
CA ARG A 329 23.32 -5.55 -9.12
C ARG A 329 21.82 -5.53 -9.38
N ALA A 330 21.02 -5.23 -8.35
CA ALA A 330 19.56 -5.15 -8.49
C ALA A 330 19.14 -4.06 -9.48
N LEU A 331 19.77 -2.88 -9.43
CA LEU A 331 19.53 -1.79 -10.38
C LEU A 331 19.91 -2.17 -11.81
N ALA A 332 21.01 -2.89 -11.99
CA ALA A 332 21.42 -3.41 -13.31
C ALA A 332 20.39 -4.42 -13.86
N THR A 333 19.86 -5.31 -13.01
CA THR A 333 18.80 -6.26 -13.39
C THR A 333 17.51 -5.54 -13.75
N ALA A 334 17.10 -4.54 -12.98
CA ALA A 334 15.90 -3.73 -13.24
C ALA A 334 15.99 -2.88 -14.53
N SER A 335 17.21 -2.67 -15.05
CA SER A 335 17.41 -2.05 -16.36
C SER A 335 16.99 -2.95 -17.51
N GLY A 336 16.90 -4.27 -17.28
CA GLY A 336 16.53 -5.25 -18.29
C GLY A 336 17.58 -5.43 -19.40
N THR A 337 17.20 -6.19 -20.42
CA THR A 337 18.02 -6.43 -21.62
C THR A 337 17.51 -5.67 -22.84
N GLY A 338 16.29 -5.10 -22.76
CA GLY A 338 15.63 -4.33 -23.81
C GLY A 338 15.85 -2.81 -23.71
N VAL A 339 15.15 -2.07 -24.53
CA VAL A 339 15.15 -0.60 -24.53
C VAL A 339 14.35 -0.04 -23.35
N VAL A 340 13.31 -0.75 -22.93
CA VAL A 340 12.42 -0.36 -21.82
C VAL A 340 12.88 -1.03 -20.53
N SER A 341 13.17 -0.21 -19.51
CA SER A 341 13.51 -0.67 -18.16
C SER A 341 12.26 -0.80 -17.26
N ASP A 342 12.36 -1.65 -16.23
CA ASP A 342 11.34 -1.71 -15.17
C ASP A 342 11.45 -0.49 -14.25
N ARG A 343 10.66 0.54 -14.55
CA ARG A 343 10.65 1.81 -13.83
C ARG A 343 10.06 1.68 -12.43
N THR A 344 9.14 0.72 -12.22
CA THR A 344 8.57 0.48 -10.88
C THR A 344 9.61 -0.15 -9.96
N ALA A 345 10.37 -1.13 -10.46
CA ALA A 345 11.48 -1.71 -9.70
C ALA A 345 12.58 -0.67 -9.42
N ARG A 346 12.97 0.12 -10.41
CA ARG A 346 13.98 1.19 -10.22
C ARG A 346 13.51 2.23 -9.21
N GLY A 347 12.26 2.70 -9.29
CA GLY A 347 11.69 3.65 -8.34
C GLY A 347 11.68 3.14 -6.89
N ARG A 348 11.61 1.82 -6.70
CA ARG A 348 11.71 1.17 -5.38
C ARG A 348 13.16 1.00 -4.90
N LEU A 349 14.10 0.78 -5.81
CA LEU A 349 15.51 0.51 -5.49
C LEU A 349 16.32 1.80 -5.25
N LEU A 350 16.03 2.87 -6.00
CA LEU A 350 16.80 4.12 -5.98
C LEU A 350 16.86 4.81 -4.61
N PRO A 351 15.81 4.86 -3.77
CA PRO A 351 15.93 5.40 -2.42
C PRO A 351 17.04 4.71 -1.61
N ALA A 352 17.06 3.38 -1.62
CA ALA A 352 18.12 2.62 -0.94
C ALA A 352 19.52 2.89 -1.52
N GLN A 353 19.61 3.11 -2.84
CA GLN A 353 20.90 3.53 -3.46
C GLN A 353 21.34 4.90 -2.93
N VAL A 354 20.42 5.84 -2.70
CA VAL A 354 20.73 7.15 -2.11
C VAL A 354 21.26 6.99 -0.69
N ASP A 355 20.56 6.25 0.17
CA ASP A 355 21.00 5.99 1.55
C ASP A 355 22.39 5.38 1.62
N ILE A 356 22.63 4.33 0.80
CA ILE A 356 23.92 3.63 0.76
C ILE A 356 25.04 4.55 0.23
N ALA A 357 24.76 5.34 -0.81
CA ALA A 357 25.75 6.26 -1.39
C ALA A 357 26.11 7.38 -0.38
N LEU A 358 25.12 7.92 0.33
CA LEU A 358 25.35 8.93 1.38
C LEU A 358 26.16 8.34 2.56
N ALA A 359 25.88 7.11 2.97
CA ALA A 359 26.64 6.43 4.01
C ALA A 359 28.12 6.19 3.62
N ARG A 360 28.42 6.11 2.31
CA ARG A 360 29.79 6.03 1.74
C ARG A 360 30.43 7.39 1.52
N GLY A 361 29.69 8.49 1.62
CA GLY A 361 30.13 9.82 1.21
C GLY A 361 30.24 9.99 -0.32
N ASP A 362 29.58 9.12 -1.10
CA ASP A 362 29.57 9.15 -2.58
C ASP A 362 28.41 10.02 -3.08
N LEU A 363 28.58 11.34 -2.97
CA LEU A 363 27.58 12.32 -3.36
C LEU A 363 27.24 12.26 -4.85
N GLU A 364 28.20 11.87 -5.72
CA GLU A 364 27.95 11.77 -7.16
C GLU A 364 26.96 10.64 -7.49
N THR A 365 27.11 9.47 -6.86
CA THR A 365 26.17 8.37 -7.05
C THR A 365 24.81 8.71 -6.43
N ALA A 366 24.78 9.36 -5.27
CA ALA A 366 23.53 9.82 -4.65
C ALA A 366 22.80 10.83 -5.56
N GLN A 367 23.49 11.81 -6.12
CA GLN A 367 22.93 12.81 -7.03
C GLN A 367 22.28 12.16 -8.26
N ARG A 368 22.98 11.23 -8.93
CA ARG A 368 22.45 10.52 -10.10
C ARG A 368 21.20 9.70 -9.76
N ALA A 369 21.21 9.05 -8.60
CA ALA A 369 20.04 8.26 -8.15
C ALA A 369 18.83 9.16 -7.86
N VAL A 370 19.05 10.32 -7.25
CA VAL A 370 17.98 11.31 -6.98
C VAL A 370 17.43 11.87 -8.31
N GLU A 371 18.28 12.26 -9.26
CA GLU A 371 17.85 12.79 -10.57
C GLU A 371 16.97 11.77 -11.32
N GLU A 372 17.38 10.50 -11.32
CA GLU A 372 16.58 9.45 -11.93
C GLU A 372 15.26 9.23 -11.19
N LEU A 373 15.26 9.26 -9.85
CA LEU A 373 14.05 9.12 -9.06
C LEU A 373 13.06 10.29 -9.29
N GLU A 374 13.56 11.52 -9.44
CA GLU A 374 12.77 12.69 -9.80
C GLU A 374 12.13 12.55 -11.19
N GLN A 375 12.88 11.99 -12.15
CA GLN A 375 12.32 11.72 -13.48
C GLN A 375 11.24 10.65 -13.42
N ILE A 376 11.44 9.57 -12.65
CA ILE A 376 10.40 8.55 -12.42
C ILE A 376 9.18 9.18 -11.76
N ALA A 377 9.37 10.02 -10.75
CA ALA A 377 8.29 10.70 -10.05
C ALA A 377 7.48 11.63 -10.98
N ALA A 378 8.13 12.32 -11.91
CA ALA A 378 7.47 13.15 -12.91
C ALA A 378 6.65 12.32 -13.90
N ASP A 379 7.16 11.15 -14.33
CA ASP A 379 6.47 10.30 -15.29
C ASP A 379 5.26 9.57 -14.69
N PHE A 380 5.39 9.11 -13.44
CA PHE A 380 4.27 8.46 -12.75
C PHE A 380 3.25 9.45 -12.21
N ASP A 381 3.65 10.68 -11.88
CA ASP A 381 2.79 11.72 -11.29
C ASP A 381 1.91 11.19 -10.14
N ARG A 382 2.52 10.41 -9.23
CA ARG A 382 1.84 9.78 -8.11
C ARG A 382 2.46 10.21 -6.78
N PRO A 383 1.64 10.46 -5.75
CA PRO A 383 2.13 10.90 -4.43
C PRO A 383 3.25 10.04 -3.85
N LEU A 384 3.19 8.71 -4.04
CA LEU A 384 4.22 7.76 -3.60
C LEU A 384 5.59 8.13 -4.14
N TYR A 385 5.71 8.29 -5.47
CA TYR A 385 6.97 8.58 -6.14
C TYR A 385 7.43 10.02 -5.89
N GLN A 386 6.50 10.98 -5.91
CA GLN A 386 6.81 12.39 -5.63
C GLN A 386 7.35 12.59 -4.22
N ALA A 387 6.69 11.99 -3.21
CA ALA A 387 7.15 12.08 -1.83
C ALA A 387 8.50 11.37 -1.63
N GLY A 388 8.68 10.18 -2.23
CA GLY A 388 9.95 9.47 -2.18
C GLY A 388 11.11 10.25 -2.81
N ALA A 389 10.90 10.85 -3.99
CA ALA A 389 11.91 11.69 -4.65
C ALA A 389 12.26 12.94 -3.82
N MET A 390 11.26 13.59 -3.22
CA MET A 390 11.50 14.73 -2.32
C MET A 390 12.25 14.31 -1.04
N THR A 391 11.97 13.14 -0.45
CA THR A 391 12.74 12.63 0.68
C THR A 391 14.19 12.45 0.28
N ALA A 392 14.46 11.71 -0.78
CA ALA A 392 15.81 11.45 -1.29
C ALA A 392 16.57 12.74 -1.65
N ARG A 393 15.90 13.73 -2.25
CA ARG A 393 16.50 15.06 -2.51
C ARG A 393 16.89 15.77 -1.21
N GLY A 394 16.02 15.71 -0.19
CA GLY A 394 16.30 16.31 1.11
C GLY A 394 17.47 15.66 1.82
N GLU A 395 17.58 14.33 1.78
CA GLU A 395 18.71 13.56 2.31
C GLU A 395 20.03 13.92 1.62
N LEU A 396 20.01 14.02 0.29
CA LEU A 396 21.17 14.48 -0.48
C LEU A 396 21.61 15.89 -0.07
N LEU A 397 20.67 16.83 0.06
CA LEU A 397 20.97 18.20 0.49
C LEU A 397 21.56 18.24 1.91
N LEU A 398 21.09 17.37 2.81
CA LEU A 398 21.70 17.20 4.13
C LEU A 398 23.13 16.66 4.03
N GLY A 399 23.35 15.65 3.18
CA GLY A 399 24.68 15.11 2.89
C GLY A 399 25.66 16.14 2.30
N GLU A 400 25.14 17.10 1.51
CA GLU A 400 25.88 18.24 0.97
C GLU A 400 26.07 19.39 1.99
N ASN A 401 25.59 19.24 3.23
CA ASN A 401 25.60 20.27 4.27
C ASN A 401 24.83 21.55 3.88
N ARG A 402 23.66 21.39 3.25
CA ARG A 402 22.73 22.44 2.79
C ARG A 402 21.37 22.36 3.50
N PRO A 403 21.32 22.45 4.84
CA PRO A 403 20.09 22.21 5.58
C PRO A 403 18.97 23.22 5.26
N GLN A 404 19.32 24.50 4.95
CA GLN A 404 18.35 25.55 4.61
C GLN A 404 17.57 25.25 3.30
N GLU A 405 18.15 24.44 2.41
CA GLU A 405 17.47 23.97 1.20
C GLU A 405 16.76 22.62 1.46
N ALA A 406 17.30 21.81 2.36
CA ALA A 406 16.72 20.51 2.70
C ALA A 406 15.38 20.65 3.46
N SER A 407 15.29 21.53 4.46
CA SER A 407 14.11 21.61 5.33
C SER A 407 12.81 21.95 4.58
N PRO A 408 12.74 22.89 3.62
CA PRO A 408 11.52 23.13 2.86
C PRO A 408 11.12 21.95 1.96
N VAL A 409 12.09 21.22 1.41
CA VAL A 409 11.84 20.03 0.58
C VAL A 409 11.30 18.88 1.44
N LEU A 410 11.97 18.57 2.54
CA LEU A 410 11.57 17.53 3.48
C LEU A 410 10.22 17.82 4.15
N GLY A 411 9.96 19.09 4.46
CA GLY A 411 8.66 19.50 4.99
C GLY A 411 7.52 19.32 3.97
N LYS A 412 7.77 19.50 2.66
CA LYS A 412 6.80 19.17 1.60
C LYS A 412 6.63 17.67 1.46
N SER A 413 7.74 16.92 1.42
CA SER A 413 7.73 15.46 1.34
C SER A 413 6.91 14.85 2.46
N TRP A 414 7.19 15.20 3.71
CA TRP A 414 6.45 14.70 4.86
C TRP A 414 4.93 14.95 4.75
N ARG A 415 4.50 16.18 4.38
CA ARG A 415 3.10 16.48 4.16
C ARG A 415 2.46 15.62 3.06
N LEU A 416 3.19 15.38 1.98
CA LEU A 416 2.72 14.54 0.89
C LEU A 416 2.60 13.07 1.32
N TRP A 417 3.57 12.54 2.08
CA TRP A 417 3.49 11.20 2.66
C TRP A 417 2.25 11.02 3.55
N GLN A 418 1.82 12.04 4.28
CA GLN A 418 0.60 11.99 5.09
C GLN A 418 -0.67 11.75 4.27
N THR A 419 -0.66 12.05 2.97
CA THR A 419 -1.82 11.81 2.08
C THR A 419 -1.84 10.39 1.51
N THR A 420 -0.81 9.58 1.73
CA THR A 420 -0.64 8.26 1.09
C THR A 420 -1.06 7.07 1.95
N ASP A 421 -1.48 7.28 3.19
CA ASP A 421 -1.78 6.22 4.17
C ASP A 421 -0.57 5.29 4.48
N LEU A 422 0.66 5.86 4.39
CA LEU A 422 1.95 5.20 4.63
C LEU A 422 2.63 5.79 5.87
N PRO A 423 2.23 5.35 7.08
CA PRO A 423 2.65 6.00 8.33
C PRO A 423 4.15 5.86 8.62
N TYR A 424 4.78 4.78 8.17
CA TYR A 424 6.21 4.56 8.38
C TYR A 424 7.05 5.53 7.53
N GLU A 425 6.78 5.62 6.23
CA GLU A 425 7.46 6.50 5.30
C GLU A 425 7.26 7.98 5.67
N ALA A 426 6.05 8.34 6.11
CA ALA A 426 5.76 9.68 6.64
C ALA A 426 6.59 10.01 7.89
N ALA A 427 6.78 9.04 8.79
CA ALA A 427 7.59 9.20 9.98
C ALA A 427 9.08 9.33 9.63
N GLN A 428 9.60 8.53 8.70
CA GLN A 428 10.98 8.62 8.21
C GLN A 428 11.27 10.01 7.61
N ALA A 429 10.44 10.47 6.68
CA ALA A 429 10.62 11.81 6.09
C ALA A 429 10.59 12.93 7.15
N ARG A 430 9.80 12.76 8.21
CA ARG A 430 9.73 13.73 9.31
C ARG A 430 10.98 13.68 10.21
N VAL A 431 11.64 12.52 10.35
CA VAL A 431 12.95 12.44 11.02
C VAL A 431 13.97 13.28 10.26
N HIS A 432 14.11 13.10 8.95
CA HIS A 432 15.04 13.87 8.12
C HIS A 432 14.71 15.38 8.14
N TYR A 433 13.42 15.74 8.17
CA TYR A 433 13.00 17.12 8.36
C TYR A 433 13.50 17.69 9.71
N ALA A 434 13.39 16.92 10.79
CA ALA A 434 13.89 17.33 12.09
C ALA A 434 15.42 17.41 12.14
N GLU A 435 16.14 16.54 11.44
CA GLU A 435 17.59 16.62 11.27
C GLU A 435 18.00 17.93 10.56
N ALA A 436 17.27 18.32 9.48
CA ALA A 436 17.49 19.58 8.77
C ALA A 436 17.26 20.79 9.70
N LEU A 437 16.15 20.81 10.45
CA LEU A 437 15.87 21.88 11.41
C LEU A 437 16.93 21.97 12.52
N THR A 438 17.45 20.84 12.98
CA THR A 438 18.54 20.80 13.98
C THR A 438 19.80 21.45 13.40
N ALA A 439 20.16 21.15 12.15
CA ALA A 439 21.31 21.72 11.46
C ALA A 439 21.15 23.22 11.15
N GLU A 440 19.91 23.71 10.98
CA GLU A 440 19.58 25.14 10.88
C GLU A 440 19.63 25.89 12.22
N GLY A 441 19.63 25.15 13.35
CA GLY A 441 19.62 25.71 14.70
C GLY A 441 18.24 25.83 15.34
N ASP A 442 17.15 25.36 14.68
CA ASP A 442 15.82 25.27 15.28
C ASP A 442 15.63 23.95 16.03
N ALA A 443 16.44 23.78 17.08
CA ALA A 443 16.42 22.60 17.94
C ALA A 443 15.06 22.39 18.63
N SER A 444 14.30 23.47 18.86
CA SER A 444 13.02 23.39 19.55
C SER A 444 11.93 22.75 18.70
N THR A 445 11.84 23.10 17.43
CA THR A 445 10.91 22.50 16.46
C THR A 445 11.35 21.08 16.14
N ALA A 446 12.65 20.86 15.88
CA ALA A 446 13.21 19.53 15.64
C ALA A 446 12.87 18.55 16.78
N ARG A 447 13.06 18.95 18.04
CA ARG A 447 12.75 18.10 19.20
C ARG A 447 11.26 17.72 19.26
N ARG A 448 10.35 18.65 18.95
CA ARG A 448 8.89 18.35 18.91
C ARG A 448 8.56 17.32 17.84
N ASP A 449 9.16 17.47 16.66
CA ASP A 449 8.94 16.56 15.55
C ASP A 449 9.52 15.17 15.88
N LEU A 450 10.71 15.08 16.46
CA LEU A 450 11.31 13.84 16.92
C LEU A 450 10.46 13.12 17.98
N LEU A 451 9.91 13.84 18.96
CA LEU A 451 9.02 13.23 19.95
C LEU A 451 7.71 12.72 19.33
N ALA A 452 7.17 13.42 18.34
CA ALA A 452 5.97 12.98 17.64
C ALA A 452 6.23 11.73 16.79
N VAL A 453 7.34 11.65 16.06
CA VAL A 453 7.67 10.45 15.26
C VAL A 453 8.05 9.26 16.13
N ARG A 454 8.71 9.49 17.28
CA ARG A 454 8.98 8.45 18.27
C ARG A 454 7.72 7.69 18.65
N THR A 455 6.63 8.42 18.94
CA THR A 455 5.33 7.82 19.26
C THR A 455 4.75 7.02 18.09
N VAL A 456 4.97 7.46 16.85
CA VAL A 456 4.55 6.71 15.67
C VAL A 456 5.35 5.41 15.56
N PHE A 457 6.68 5.45 15.67
CA PHE A 457 7.54 4.28 15.60
C PHE A 457 7.27 3.26 16.73
N GLU A 458 7.02 3.73 17.96
CA GLU A 458 6.60 2.86 19.06
C GLU A 458 5.29 2.12 18.74
N ARG A 459 4.31 2.83 18.19
CA ARG A 459 3.02 2.23 17.81
C ARG A 459 3.17 1.21 16.70
N LEU A 460 4.08 1.44 15.75
CA LEU A 460 4.39 0.54 14.64
C LEU A 460 5.23 -0.67 15.08
N GLY A 461 5.97 -0.55 16.18
CA GLY A 461 6.95 -1.53 16.63
C GLY A 461 8.31 -1.40 15.92
N ALA A 462 8.65 -0.22 15.38
CA ALA A 462 9.90 0.09 14.68
C ALA A 462 11.03 0.36 15.69
N THR A 463 11.59 -0.69 16.30
CA THR A 463 12.52 -0.57 17.43
C THR A 463 13.81 0.17 17.08
N LEU A 464 14.42 -0.11 15.92
CA LEU A 464 15.63 0.58 15.46
C LEU A 464 15.40 2.07 15.23
N ASP A 465 14.23 2.43 14.71
CA ASP A 465 13.89 3.84 14.48
C ASP A 465 13.63 4.58 15.79
N VAL A 466 13.04 3.90 16.78
CA VAL A 466 12.93 4.45 18.15
C VAL A 466 14.32 4.73 18.72
N GLU A 467 15.24 3.79 18.62
CA GLU A 467 16.64 3.96 19.10
C GLU A 467 17.35 5.10 18.36
N ARG A 468 17.18 5.20 17.01
CA ARG A 468 17.71 6.32 16.23
C ARG A 468 17.16 7.66 16.71
N VAL A 469 15.85 7.77 16.90
CA VAL A 469 15.23 9.01 17.38
C VAL A 469 15.67 9.35 18.81
N ASP A 470 15.81 8.35 19.69
CA ASP A 470 16.32 8.56 21.05
C ASP A 470 17.78 9.06 21.03
N ALA A 471 18.62 8.55 20.13
CA ALA A 471 19.97 9.05 19.93
C ALA A 471 19.99 10.52 19.44
N LEU A 472 19.11 10.88 18.50
CA LEU A 472 18.96 12.26 18.03
C LEU A 472 18.46 13.21 19.14
N LEU A 473 17.56 12.74 19.98
CA LEU A 473 17.06 13.49 21.15
C LEU A 473 18.11 13.66 22.24
N GLY A 474 18.99 12.67 22.44
CA GLY A 474 20.09 12.71 23.41
C GLY A 474 21.34 13.45 22.93
N GLY A 475 21.58 13.48 21.62
CA GLY A 475 22.72 14.15 20.97
C GLY A 475 22.52 15.65 20.71
N ALA A 476 21.28 16.15 20.78
CA ALA A 476 21.03 17.58 20.76
C ALA A 476 21.69 18.21 21.99
N PRO A 477 22.65 19.17 21.84
CA PRO A 477 23.27 19.79 23.00
C PRO A 477 22.16 20.36 23.86
N ASP A 478 22.12 19.90 25.10
CA ASP A 478 21.28 20.44 26.16
C ASP A 478 21.78 21.87 26.50
N ARG A 479 21.73 22.75 25.48
CA ARG A 479 21.57 24.16 25.77
C ARG A 479 20.14 24.24 26.26
N ALA A 480 20.01 24.04 27.58
CA ALA A 480 18.88 24.53 28.30
C ALA A 480 18.60 25.95 27.76
N ALA A 481 17.74 26.04 26.78
CA ALA A 481 16.93 27.24 26.66
C ALA A 481 16.38 27.41 28.07
N PRO A 482 16.56 28.57 28.68
CA PRO A 482 16.08 28.79 30.05
C PRO A 482 14.66 28.25 30.05
N ALA A 483 14.38 27.33 30.97
CA ALA A 483 13.07 26.69 31.08
C ALA A 483 12.08 27.85 31.08
N LEU A 484 11.42 28.05 29.91
CA LEU A 484 10.31 28.98 29.83
C LEU A 484 9.38 28.50 30.92
N PRO A 485 8.92 29.37 31.81
CA PRO A 485 8.06 28.99 32.91
C PRO A 485 6.96 28.11 32.30
N GLN A 486 6.80 26.88 32.77
CA GLN A 486 5.68 26.04 32.40
C GLN A 486 4.46 26.68 33.03
N GLU A 487 3.84 27.55 32.28
CA GLU A 487 2.64 28.23 32.73
C GLU A 487 1.48 27.25 32.58
N ARG A 488 1.10 26.64 33.67
CA ARG A 488 -0.13 25.86 33.76
C ARG A 488 -1.26 26.85 33.94
N ALA A 489 -2.08 26.99 32.91
CA ALA A 489 -3.19 27.88 32.94
C ALA A 489 -4.43 27.20 32.38
N THR A 490 -5.58 27.53 32.96
CA THR A 490 -6.88 27.16 32.39
C THR A 490 -7.07 27.95 31.11
N ARG A 491 -7.35 27.25 30.01
CA ARG A 491 -7.62 27.85 28.68
C ARG A 491 -8.87 27.21 28.10
N THR A 492 -9.56 27.95 27.25
CA THR A 492 -10.64 27.40 26.43
C THR A 492 -10.13 27.09 25.05
N PHE A 493 -10.25 25.82 24.67
CA PHE A 493 -9.84 25.32 23.36
C PHE A 493 -11.02 25.17 22.43
N MET A 494 -10.85 25.66 21.21
CA MET A 494 -11.80 25.52 20.11
C MET A 494 -11.20 24.64 19.03
N PHE A 495 -11.98 23.66 18.56
CA PHE A 495 -11.70 22.89 17.36
C PHE A 495 -12.80 23.14 16.34
N THR A 496 -12.42 23.44 15.11
CA THR A 496 -13.34 23.60 13.98
C THR A 496 -13.01 22.57 12.91
N ASP A 497 -14.00 22.19 12.09
CA ASP A 497 -13.82 21.23 11.00
C ASP A 497 -14.91 21.41 9.94
N ILE A 498 -14.57 21.29 8.65
CA ILE A 498 -15.52 21.36 7.55
C ILE A 498 -16.28 20.04 7.45
N VAL A 499 -17.61 20.12 7.50
CA VAL A 499 -18.45 18.91 7.37
C VAL A 499 -18.47 18.46 5.92
N THR A 500 -18.17 17.16 5.68
CA THR A 500 -18.12 16.51 4.35
C THR A 500 -17.08 17.12 3.40
N SER A 501 -15.92 17.53 3.93
CA SER A 501 -14.81 18.08 3.13
C SER A 501 -14.43 17.17 1.95
N THR A 502 -14.35 15.86 2.18
CA THR A 502 -14.01 14.87 1.13
C THR A 502 -15.02 14.85 -0.01
N ASP A 503 -16.32 14.97 0.29
CA ASP A 503 -17.36 14.99 -0.73
C ASP A 503 -17.32 16.30 -1.53
N LEU A 504 -17.01 17.41 -0.86
CA LEU A 504 -16.89 18.72 -1.51
C LEU A 504 -15.73 18.77 -2.50
N VAL A 505 -14.56 18.22 -2.15
CA VAL A 505 -13.41 18.07 -3.06
C VAL A 505 -13.83 17.31 -4.32
N SER A 506 -14.53 16.20 -4.14
CA SER A 506 -14.95 15.33 -5.25
C SER A 506 -15.90 16.03 -6.24
N VAL A 507 -16.70 16.99 -5.75
CA VAL A 507 -17.71 17.71 -6.57
C VAL A 507 -17.14 18.98 -7.20
N MET A 508 -16.26 19.70 -6.51
CA MET A 508 -15.76 21.02 -6.92
C MET A 508 -14.47 20.96 -7.74
N GLY A 509 -13.67 19.89 -7.58
CA GLY A 509 -12.31 19.77 -8.11
C GLY A 509 -11.27 20.54 -7.27
N ASP A 510 -9.99 20.17 -7.44
CA ASP A 510 -8.89 20.63 -6.58
C ASP A 510 -8.67 22.16 -6.60
N GLU A 511 -8.77 22.80 -7.75
CA GLU A 511 -8.52 24.25 -7.89
C GLU A 511 -9.59 25.07 -7.15
N ALA A 512 -10.87 24.74 -7.37
CA ALA A 512 -11.99 25.41 -6.69
C ALA A 512 -12.00 25.15 -5.18
N TRP A 513 -11.60 23.93 -4.78
CA TRP A 513 -11.44 23.56 -3.38
C TRP A 513 -10.31 24.35 -2.70
N ASN A 514 -9.16 24.49 -3.33
CA ASN A 514 -8.04 25.27 -2.79
C ASN A 514 -8.41 26.75 -2.61
N ALA A 515 -9.06 27.34 -3.59
CA ALA A 515 -9.54 28.72 -3.50
C ALA A 515 -10.57 28.90 -2.36
N LEU A 516 -11.46 27.91 -2.15
CA LEU A 516 -12.40 27.89 -1.06
C LEU A 516 -11.70 27.80 0.30
N LEU A 517 -10.70 26.92 0.44
CA LEU A 517 -9.91 26.80 1.66
C LEU A 517 -9.15 28.09 2.00
N GLU A 518 -8.51 28.74 1.02
CA GLU A 518 -7.82 30.01 1.24
C GLU A 518 -8.77 31.12 1.74
N TRP A 519 -9.97 31.19 1.18
CA TRP A 519 -11.01 32.10 1.66
C TRP A 519 -11.46 31.74 3.08
N HIS A 520 -11.81 30.47 3.32
CA HIS A 520 -12.23 29.94 4.62
C HIS A 520 -11.19 30.24 5.71
N ASP A 521 -9.93 29.94 5.42
CA ASP A 521 -8.81 30.17 6.35
C ASP A 521 -8.67 31.64 6.73
N ARG A 522 -8.81 32.54 5.77
CA ARG A 522 -8.76 33.99 6.02
C ARG A 522 -9.91 34.44 6.94
N GLU A 523 -11.15 34.02 6.63
CA GLU A 523 -12.33 34.37 7.42
C GLU A 523 -12.25 33.85 8.87
N LEU A 524 -11.79 32.61 9.05
CA LEU A 524 -11.66 32.04 10.39
C LEU A 524 -10.53 32.73 11.18
N ARG A 525 -9.38 32.99 10.55
CA ARG A 525 -8.28 33.72 11.21
C ARG A 525 -8.69 35.13 11.63
N GLU A 526 -9.44 35.84 10.81
CA GLU A 526 -9.95 37.18 11.15
C GLU A 526 -10.94 37.11 12.31
N ALA A 527 -11.87 36.15 12.33
CA ALA A 527 -12.81 35.98 13.43
C ALA A 527 -12.09 35.65 14.74
N VAL A 528 -11.14 34.69 14.69
CA VAL A 528 -10.31 34.29 15.83
C VAL A 528 -9.51 35.47 16.38
N ALA A 529 -8.83 36.21 15.51
CA ALA A 529 -8.04 37.39 15.92
C ALA A 529 -8.89 38.49 16.51
N HIS A 530 -10.11 38.75 15.97
CA HIS A 530 -11.05 39.75 16.48
C HIS A 530 -11.45 39.45 17.93
N HIS A 531 -11.57 38.17 18.29
CA HIS A 531 -11.93 37.71 19.63
C HIS A 531 -10.71 37.27 20.46
N ARG A 532 -9.50 37.75 20.13
CA ARG A 532 -8.24 37.53 20.88
C ARG A 532 -7.83 36.05 21.00
N GLY A 533 -8.28 35.18 20.08
CA GLY A 533 -7.87 33.81 20.02
C GLY A 533 -6.47 33.64 19.41
N GLU A 534 -5.73 32.70 19.93
CA GLU A 534 -4.42 32.26 19.38
C GLU A 534 -4.62 31.01 18.53
N VAL A 535 -4.34 31.09 17.21
CA VAL A 535 -4.32 29.90 16.36
C VAL A 535 -3.10 29.08 16.72
N VAL A 536 -3.31 27.91 17.34
CA VAL A 536 -2.25 26.99 17.78
C VAL A 536 -1.78 26.13 16.63
N SER A 537 -2.71 25.52 15.89
CA SER A 537 -2.42 24.78 14.69
C SER A 537 -3.59 24.81 13.71
N HIS A 538 -3.29 24.52 12.44
CA HIS A 538 -4.24 24.42 11.34
C HIS A 538 -3.93 23.15 10.57
N THR A 539 -4.94 22.31 10.35
CA THR A 539 -4.81 21.03 9.66
C THR A 539 -5.81 20.96 8.50
N GLY A 540 -5.39 21.47 7.32
CA GLY A 540 -6.22 21.40 6.12
C GLY A 540 -7.55 22.15 6.26
N ASP A 541 -8.61 21.46 6.68
CA ASP A 541 -9.98 21.96 6.81
C ASP A 541 -10.39 22.33 8.25
N GLY A 542 -9.48 22.21 9.23
CA GLY A 542 -9.76 22.45 10.65
C GLY A 542 -8.76 23.34 11.37
N PHE A 543 -9.26 24.09 12.37
CA PHE A 543 -8.47 24.95 13.25
C PHE A 543 -8.45 24.43 14.68
N PHE A 544 -7.28 24.49 15.30
CA PHE A 544 -7.09 24.38 16.74
C PHE A 544 -6.71 25.75 17.29
N VAL A 545 -7.55 26.30 18.15
CA VAL A 545 -7.43 27.67 18.68
C VAL A 545 -7.49 27.63 20.21
N ALA A 546 -6.68 28.46 20.86
CA ALA A 546 -6.68 28.66 22.31
C ALA A 546 -7.18 30.09 22.64
N PHE A 547 -8.02 30.21 23.67
CA PHE A 547 -8.49 31.45 24.22
C PHE A 547 -8.16 31.53 25.71
N GLU A 548 -7.90 32.75 26.17
CA GLU A 548 -7.72 32.99 27.61
C GLU A 548 -9.04 32.93 28.37
N ARG A 549 -10.13 33.33 27.74
CA ARG A 549 -11.47 33.42 28.31
C ARG A 549 -12.48 32.58 27.52
N ALA A 550 -13.41 31.98 28.21
CA ALA A 550 -14.43 31.13 27.61
C ALA A 550 -15.47 31.97 26.82
N ASP A 551 -15.78 33.17 27.26
CA ASP A 551 -16.72 34.09 26.57
C ASP A 551 -16.14 34.50 25.19
N GLU A 552 -14.85 34.82 25.11
CA GLU A 552 -14.16 35.12 23.83
C GLU A 552 -14.20 33.94 22.85
N ALA A 553 -14.04 32.73 23.36
CA ALA A 553 -14.10 31.50 22.54
C ALA A 553 -15.51 31.26 21.96
N ILE A 554 -16.56 31.51 22.76
CA ILE A 554 -17.96 31.39 22.30
C ILE A 554 -18.29 32.49 21.29
N ASP A 555 -17.88 33.73 21.57
CA ASP A 555 -18.09 34.84 20.66
C ASP A 555 -17.42 34.62 19.31
N ALA A 556 -16.20 34.09 19.31
CA ALA A 556 -15.49 33.69 18.09
C ALA A 556 -16.24 32.57 17.32
N ALA A 557 -16.71 31.54 18.02
CA ALA A 557 -17.46 30.45 17.41
C ALA A 557 -18.75 30.93 16.75
N VAL A 558 -19.49 31.84 17.43
CA VAL A 558 -20.72 32.46 16.91
C VAL A 558 -20.43 33.37 15.72
N ASP A 559 -19.36 34.19 15.79
CA ASP A 559 -18.95 35.06 14.68
C ASP A 559 -18.56 34.24 13.43
N ILE A 560 -17.82 33.14 13.61
CA ILE A 560 -17.51 32.22 12.53
C ILE A 560 -18.77 31.71 11.83
N GLN A 561 -19.74 31.18 12.57
CA GLN A 561 -20.98 30.66 11.98
C GLN A 561 -21.78 31.76 11.25
N ARG A 562 -21.85 32.94 11.83
CA ARG A 562 -22.55 34.09 11.24
C ARG A 562 -21.89 34.61 9.97
N ARG A 563 -20.55 34.64 9.91
CA ARG A 563 -19.77 35.01 8.71
C ARG A 563 -20.01 34.01 7.58
N LEU A 564 -19.93 32.71 7.87
CA LEU A 564 -20.17 31.67 6.88
C LEU A 564 -21.60 31.72 6.31
N VAL A 565 -22.61 31.93 7.14
CA VAL A 565 -23.99 32.09 6.68
C VAL A 565 -24.18 33.37 5.87
N ARG A 566 -23.56 34.48 6.26
CA ARG A 566 -23.61 35.73 5.50
C ARG A 566 -23.01 35.54 4.12
N HIS A 567 -21.81 34.95 4.04
CA HIS A 567 -21.13 34.66 2.77
C HIS A 567 -21.99 33.77 1.86
N ARG A 568 -22.63 32.74 2.41
CA ARG A 568 -23.54 31.87 1.66
C ARG A 568 -24.72 32.62 1.07
N ARG A 569 -25.27 33.61 1.79
CA ARG A 569 -26.37 34.43 1.29
C ARG A 569 -25.93 35.40 0.20
N GLU A 570 -24.72 35.94 0.30
CA GLU A 570 -24.18 36.93 -0.62
C GLU A 570 -23.59 36.30 -1.89
N HIS A 571 -22.95 35.13 -1.77
CA HIS A 571 -22.18 34.50 -2.85
C HIS A 571 -22.70 33.11 -3.28
N GLY A 572 -23.79 32.65 -2.67
CA GLY A 572 -24.47 31.40 -3.02
C GLY A 572 -23.89 30.13 -2.37
N PHE A 573 -22.64 30.14 -1.88
CA PHE A 573 -22.01 29.00 -1.23
C PHE A 573 -21.04 29.40 -0.10
N ALA A 574 -21.03 28.61 0.97
CA ALA A 574 -19.96 28.53 1.97
C ALA A 574 -19.99 27.16 2.63
N PRO A 575 -18.85 26.58 3.00
CA PRO A 575 -18.80 25.27 3.65
C PRO A 575 -19.51 25.34 5.01
N SER A 576 -20.08 24.20 5.43
CA SER A 576 -20.64 24.09 6.79
C SER A 576 -19.54 23.64 7.74
N VAL A 577 -19.40 24.35 8.86
CA VAL A 577 -18.37 24.09 9.87
C VAL A 577 -19.03 23.60 11.15
N ARG A 578 -18.42 22.60 11.78
CA ARG A 578 -18.75 22.16 13.15
C ARG A 578 -17.70 22.68 14.11
N ILE A 579 -18.12 23.05 15.32
CA ILE A 579 -17.25 23.68 16.32
C ILE A 579 -17.43 23.01 17.67
N GLY A 580 -16.34 22.68 18.35
CA GLY A 580 -16.33 22.17 19.72
C GLY A 580 -15.48 23.02 20.65
N LEU A 581 -16.01 23.31 21.83
CA LEU A 581 -15.38 24.13 22.87
C LEU A 581 -15.22 23.36 24.18
N HIS A 582 -14.03 23.41 24.76
CA HIS A 582 -13.75 22.80 26.06
C HIS A 582 -12.74 23.62 26.86
N ALA A 583 -13.09 23.96 28.12
CA ALA A 583 -12.20 24.64 29.05
C ALA A 583 -11.46 23.61 29.93
N THR A 584 -10.14 23.71 29.99
CA THR A 584 -9.30 22.78 30.75
C THR A 584 -7.96 23.39 31.11
N ASP A 585 -7.35 22.85 32.15
CA ASP A 585 -5.95 23.15 32.47
C ASP A 585 -5.04 22.52 31.41
N ALA A 586 -4.18 23.31 30.83
CA ALA A 586 -3.17 22.88 29.87
C ALA A 586 -1.80 23.48 30.21
N THR A 587 -0.76 22.79 29.86
CA THR A 587 0.61 23.27 29.96
C THR A 587 1.00 23.93 28.66
N ARG A 588 1.26 25.23 28.69
CA ARG A 588 1.76 25.98 27.52
C ARG A 588 3.24 25.72 27.34
N ARG A 589 3.66 25.38 26.12
CA ARG A 589 5.05 25.22 25.70
C ARG A 589 5.29 26.02 24.42
N GLY A 590 5.77 27.25 24.55
CA GLY A 590 5.89 28.17 23.42
C GLY A 590 4.51 28.55 22.84
N ARG A 591 4.24 28.23 21.58
CA ARG A 591 2.92 28.41 20.94
C ARG A 591 2.01 27.18 21.02
N ASP A 592 2.48 26.09 21.63
CA ASP A 592 1.74 24.84 21.70
C ASP A 592 1.21 24.57 23.11
N TYR A 593 0.18 23.74 23.19
CA TYR A 593 -0.46 23.34 24.44
C TYR A 593 -0.48 21.81 24.56
N SER A 594 -0.24 21.32 25.77
CA SER A 594 -0.30 19.88 26.08
C SER A 594 -1.20 19.61 27.27
N GLY A 595 -1.97 18.53 27.18
CA GLY A 595 -2.86 18.10 28.28
C GLY A 595 -4.01 17.21 27.77
N ARG A 596 -4.52 16.34 28.65
CA ARG A 596 -5.62 15.41 28.34
C ARG A 596 -6.90 16.14 27.85
N GLY A 597 -7.15 17.35 28.38
CA GLY A 597 -8.33 18.12 28.03
C GLY A 597 -8.36 18.60 26.57
N ILE A 598 -7.20 18.77 25.93
CA ILE A 598 -7.13 19.12 24.50
C ILE A 598 -7.73 18.01 23.64
N HIS A 599 -7.47 16.74 23.99
CA HIS A 599 -8.09 15.60 23.31
C HIS A 599 -9.62 15.57 23.51
N VAL A 600 -10.09 16.03 24.68
CA VAL A 600 -11.53 16.19 24.94
C VAL A 600 -12.10 17.25 23.99
N ALA A 601 -11.48 18.43 23.89
CA ALA A 601 -11.91 19.50 22.99
C ALA A 601 -12.02 19.04 21.53
N ALA A 602 -11.01 18.34 21.02
CA ALA A 602 -11.01 17.78 19.66
C ALA A 602 -12.18 16.79 19.44
N ARG A 603 -12.46 15.94 20.44
CA ARG A 603 -13.55 14.97 20.37
C ARG A 603 -14.94 15.62 20.48
N VAL A 604 -15.08 16.68 21.25
CA VAL A 604 -16.30 17.48 21.31
C VAL A 604 -16.56 18.13 19.94
N GLY A 605 -15.53 18.68 19.29
CA GLY A 605 -15.63 19.22 17.94
C GLY A 605 -16.07 18.18 16.91
N ALA A 606 -15.45 16.99 16.96
CA ALA A 606 -15.81 15.88 16.07
C ALA A 606 -17.23 15.35 16.29
N ALA A 607 -17.80 15.50 17.49
CA ALA A 607 -19.16 15.09 17.82
C ALA A 607 -20.23 16.14 17.49
N ALA A 608 -19.83 17.36 17.15
CA ALA A 608 -20.76 18.42 16.74
C ALA A 608 -21.34 18.12 15.35
N GLY A 609 -22.62 18.43 15.20
CA GLY A 609 -23.32 18.31 13.93
C GLY A 609 -22.99 19.48 12.97
N ARG A 610 -23.60 19.43 11.78
CA ARG A 610 -23.47 20.48 10.77
C ARG A 610 -23.93 21.85 11.33
N GLU A 611 -23.06 22.88 11.23
CA GLU A 611 -23.31 24.24 11.75
C GLU A 611 -23.60 24.27 13.26
N GLU A 612 -23.16 23.25 13.99
CA GLU A 612 -23.40 23.18 15.44
C GLU A 612 -22.16 23.65 16.21
N ILE A 613 -22.39 24.36 17.30
CA ILE A 613 -21.38 24.74 18.29
C ILE A 613 -21.68 23.95 19.56
N LEU A 614 -20.83 23.02 19.94
CA LEU A 614 -20.91 22.27 21.18
C LEU A 614 -19.96 22.83 22.24
N ALA A 615 -20.45 23.07 23.42
CA ALA A 615 -19.65 23.54 24.55
C ALA A 615 -19.85 22.64 25.79
N THR A 616 -18.76 22.37 26.50
CA THR A 616 -18.80 21.67 27.78
C THR A 616 -19.16 22.58 28.94
N PRO A 617 -19.64 22.08 30.10
CA PRO A 617 -20.05 22.89 31.24
C PRO A 617 -18.99 23.87 31.72
N GLY A 618 -17.70 23.51 31.68
CA GLY A 618 -16.62 24.43 32.05
C GLY A 618 -16.53 25.68 31.20
N VAL A 619 -16.89 25.61 29.92
CA VAL A 619 -16.96 26.77 29.02
C VAL A 619 -18.21 27.63 29.34
N LEU A 620 -19.32 26.97 29.63
CA LEU A 620 -20.61 27.61 29.84
C LEU A 620 -20.73 28.30 31.23
N ALA A 621 -19.92 27.86 32.21
CA ALA A 621 -19.92 28.41 33.56
C ALA A 621 -19.47 29.88 33.62
N GLU A 622 -18.65 30.31 32.65
CA GLU A 622 -18.17 31.71 32.54
C GLU A 622 -19.07 32.61 31.71
N LEU A 623 -20.12 32.06 31.10
CA LEU A 623 -21.10 32.85 30.36
C LEU A 623 -22.07 33.60 31.31
N SER A 624 -22.23 34.88 31.12
CA SER A 624 -23.40 35.60 31.69
C SER A 624 -24.66 35.00 31.04
N SER A 625 -25.58 34.51 31.86
CA SER A 625 -26.70 33.63 31.53
C SER A 625 -27.76 34.18 30.54
N ALA A 626 -27.53 35.32 29.91
CA ALA A 626 -28.49 36.01 29.04
C ALA A 626 -28.01 36.23 27.59
N ARG A 627 -26.80 35.80 27.21
CA ARG A 627 -26.18 36.20 25.93
C ARG A 627 -26.50 35.29 24.74
N TYR A 628 -26.62 34.00 24.98
CA TYR A 628 -26.94 32.98 23.96
C TYR A 628 -27.90 31.95 24.52
N GLY A 629 -28.83 31.47 23.68
CA GLY A 629 -29.66 30.33 24.01
C GLY A 629 -28.82 29.03 24.08
N LEU A 630 -29.16 28.13 25.00
CA LEU A 630 -28.49 26.85 25.15
C LEU A 630 -29.50 25.71 24.97
N SER A 631 -29.09 24.62 24.30
CA SER A 631 -29.91 23.43 24.22
C SER A 631 -30.01 22.70 25.58
N GLU A 632 -30.91 21.73 25.68
CA GLU A 632 -30.88 20.75 26.77
C GLU A 632 -29.54 20.03 26.80
N PRO A 633 -29.04 19.63 28.00
CA PRO A 633 -27.78 18.92 28.13
C PRO A 633 -27.81 17.55 27.44
N ARG A 634 -26.72 17.21 26.77
CA ARG A 634 -26.50 15.88 26.13
C ARG A 634 -25.28 15.22 26.73
N GLN A 635 -25.34 13.90 26.95
CA GLN A 635 -24.20 13.10 27.35
C GLN A 635 -23.55 12.45 26.12
N LEU A 636 -22.28 12.74 25.88
CA LEU A 636 -21.51 12.16 24.78
C LEU A 636 -20.56 11.10 25.27
N THR A 637 -20.66 9.88 24.72
CA THR A 637 -19.63 8.84 24.89
C THR A 637 -18.57 9.05 23.81
N LEU A 638 -17.38 9.50 24.21
CA LEU A 638 -16.31 9.84 23.29
C LEU A 638 -15.25 8.71 23.25
N LYS A 639 -14.82 8.31 22.06
CA LYS A 639 -13.84 7.22 21.87
C LYS A 639 -12.54 7.51 22.63
N GLY A 640 -12.15 6.60 23.54
CA GLY A 640 -10.94 6.74 24.36
C GLY A 640 -11.09 7.60 25.63
N ILE A 641 -12.30 8.06 25.97
CA ILE A 641 -12.63 8.75 27.22
C ILE A 641 -13.59 7.85 28.01
N ARG A 642 -13.21 7.52 29.26
CA ARG A 642 -13.94 6.53 30.08
C ARG A 642 -15.32 7.02 30.56
N GLU A 643 -15.44 8.30 30.82
CA GLU A 643 -16.67 8.92 31.38
C GLU A 643 -17.40 9.69 30.30
N PRO A 644 -18.75 9.59 30.23
CA PRO A 644 -19.53 10.46 29.33
C PRO A 644 -19.32 11.93 29.67
N ILE A 645 -19.24 12.78 28.65
CA ILE A 645 -19.03 14.21 28.81
C ILE A 645 -20.35 14.92 28.48
N GLU A 646 -20.82 15.75 29.44
CA GLU A 646 -21.94 16.63 29.20
C GLU A 646 -21.56 17.76 28.24
N VAL A 647 -22.42 18.04 27.26
CA VAL A 647 -22.31 19.16 26.34
C VAL A 647 -23.66 19.80 26.10
N ARG A 648 -23.66 21.07 25.70
CA ARG A 648 -24.85 21.79 25.20
C ARG A 648 -24.52 22.49 23.89
N ALA A 649 -25.49 22.56 23.01
CA ALA A 649 -25.36 23.37 21.81
C ALA A 649 -25.63 24.82 22.12
N VAL A 650 -24.82 25.73 21.57
CA VAL A 650 -24.98 27.19 21.66
C VAL A 650 -25.81 27.64 20.47
N ASP A 651 -26.94 28.33 20.75
CA ASP A 651 -27.76 28.93 19.69
C ASP A 651 -27.14 30.24 19.20
N TRP A 652 -26.50 30.16 18.05
CA TRP A 652 -25.83 31.25 17.37
C TRP A 652 -26.73 32.00 16.40
N ARG A 653 -27.97 31.51 16.19
CA ARG A 653 -28.96 32.09 15.25
C ARG A 653 -29.86 33.10 15.91
N SER A 654 -30.01 33.06 17.23
CA SER A 654 -30.80 33.97 18.02
C SER A 654 -30.17 35.37 18.15
#